data_7f33a76252d19d1ff53467748d15cec2
#
_entry.id   7f33a76252d19d1ff53467748d15cec2
#
_cell.length_a   1.000
_cell.length_b   1.000
_cell.length_c   1.000
_cell.angle_alpha   90.00
_cell.angle_beta   90.00
_cell.angle_gamma   90.00
#
_symmetry.space_group_name_H-M   'P 1'
#
loop_
_entity.id
_entity.type
_entity.pdbx_description
1 polymer ?
#
loop_
_entity_poly.entity_id
_entity_poly.type
_entity_poly.pdbx_seq_one_letter_code
_entity_poly.pdbx_strand_id
1 'polypeptide(L)'
;MKLRKNSAGDFLQTVRVMLALVALTQSFFGPLAQSAHADDDHHGKRTRTPIKHVIVIVGENRTFDHIFATYKPKAGESVNNLLSEGIVNEDGAPGPNYSKAQQYSADITGSTTYELSPTSGKALYPVLPAPLNGGPTNVCTDNGICTLHDAISSENGLALNYYQYMLTGGTGLTGKVPDTRISGVNGSSPYSSLMPGPFQLTNSKGADTFPYDSYAASPVHRFYQMWQQEDCDISHATAENPSGCLADLFTWTEVTVGSNVNGAAQPPNFSTDYAPGKKTTGEGATAMGFYNMLQGDAPYTKQLADRYAMSDNYHQPVMGGTGFDEIFLYFGDAIWFSDENGNALTPPHNQNVWAGGPVDEIEDPNPVAGTNNWWTQDGYGGFCGSITNPCPTGVSNVYGGGSYTDCSDSSHPGVGPILTYLASLNPPIKSNCEQGHYYLFNNYNPGYFGDGSDAFTDTNSNNTPFTIPGTTQRSIGDVLLENNVSWKSYNDQWNAYLTDPYQLNYGAVGPTSDQYCNICNGFHYQKQIMTNDGIRKAHLKDTTDLYADIKKGDLPAVSFVKPSGWVDGHPASSKWNLYEGFVKKIVDAVKANEDLWESTAIFVTTDEGGGYYDSGYVQPLDFFGDGTRIPLIVVSPYAKKGHISHTYADHVSILKFIERNWDLNTISGRSRDNLPNPTTVQGNPYVPTNSPAIGDLFDLFQFKEHDE
;
A
#
# COMPACT_ATOMS: atom_id res chain seq x y z
N MET A 1 -80.02 13.60 -28.28
CA MET A 1 -80.03 14.73 -29.20
C MET A 1 -78.93 15.73 -28.88
N LYS A 2 -78.07 16.06 -29.84
CA LYS A 2 -76.94 17.00 -29.85
C LYS A 2 -75.61 16.58 -29.17
N LEU A 3 -74.76 16.00 -29.99
CA LEU A 3 -73.29 16.08 -29.94
C LEU A 3 -72.79 17.51 -29.85
N ARG A 4 -71.79 17.75 -29.01
CA ARG A 4 -70.85 18.84 -29.19
C ARG A 4 -69.43 18.30 -29.31
N LYS A 5 -68.86 18.50 -30.51
CA LYS A 5 -67.43 18.43 -30.78
C LYS A 5 -66.72 19.55 -30.02
N ASN A 6 -65.67 19.19 -29.34
CA ASN A 6 -64.48 20.03 -29.14
C ASN A 6 -63.45 19.18 -28.38
N SER A 7 -62.37 18.93 -29.04
CA SER A 7 -61.03 19.13 -28.49
C SER A 7 -59.92 18.36 -29.24
N ALA A 8 -59.81 18.63 -30.55
CA ALA A 8 -58.61 18.20 -31.29
C ALA A 8 -57.45 19.21 -31.13
N GLY A 9 -57.70 20.38 -30.54
CA GLY A 9 -56.69 21.42 -30.38
C GLY A 9 -55.79 21.25 -29.15
N ASP A 10 -56.35 20.80 -28.02
CA ASP A 10 -55.62 20.72 -26.75
C ASP A 10 -54.66 19.51 -26.70
N PHE A 11 -55.00 18.43 -27.41
CA PHE A 11 -54.12 17.27 -27.45
C PHE A 11 -52.84 17.53 -28.26
N LEU A 12 -52.88 18.31 -29.29
CA LEU A 12 -51.72 18.70 -30.11
C LEU A 12 -50.81 19.69 -29.37
N GLN A 13 -51.36 20.53 -28.48
CA GLN A 13 -50.54 21.44 -27.69
C GLN A 13 -49.82 20.73 -26.55
N THR A 14 -50.46 19.77 -25.87
CA THR A 14 -49.87 18.94 -24.81
C THR A 14 -48.79 18.03 -25.37
N VAL A 15 -48.98 17.48 -26.55
CA VAL A 15 -47.96 16.64 -27.21
C VAL A 15 -46.75 17.50 -27.66
N ARG A 16 -46.95 18.75 -28.10
CA ARG A 16 -45.85 19.65 -28.46
C ARG A 16 -45.08 20.12 -27.23
N VAL A 17 -45.70 20.31 -26.09
CA VAL A 17 -45.01 20.67 -24.81
C VAL A 17 -44.24 19.47 -24.23
N MET A 18 -44.78 18.26 -24.31
CA MET A 18 -44.05 17.06 -23.90
C MET A 18 -42.85 16.75 -24.82
N LEU A 19 -42.99 16.94 -26.12
CA LEU A 19 -41.86 16.78 -27.07
C LEU A 19 -40.79 17.86 -26.86
N ALA A 20 -41.16 19.08 -26.44
CA ALA A 20 -40.21 20.14 -26.11
C ALA A 20 -39.48 19.90 -24.76
N LEU A 21 -40.17 19.34 -23.76
CA LEU A 21 -39.55 18.95 -22.50
C LEU A 21 -38.59 17.74 -22.65
N VAL A 22 -38.96 16.76 -23.47
CA VAL A 22 -38.07 15.61 -23.76
C VAL A 22 -36.86 16.06 -24.57
N ALA A 23 -36.99 17.05 -25.46
CA ALA A 23 -35.86 17.64 -26.19
C ALA A 23 -34.96 18.51 -25.30
N LEU A 24 -35.49 19.16 -24.26
CA LEU A 24 -34.68 19.94 -23.28
C LEU A 24 -33.97 19.08 -22.26
N THR A 25 -34.52 17.94 -21.85
CA THR A 25 -33.85 17.02 -20.97
C THR A 25 -32.78 16.18 -21.65
N GLN A 26 -32.89 15.93 -22.95
CA GLN A 26 -31.81 15.27 -23.73
C GLN A 26 -30.65 16.22 -24.06
N SER A 27 -30.83 17.54 -23.97
CA SER A 27 -29.75 18.51 -24.21
C SER A 27 -28.82 18.75 -23.01
N PHE A 28 -29.18 18.29 -21.83
CA PHE A 28 -28.33 18.41 -20.63
C PHE A 28 -27.60 17.11 -20.24
N PHE A 29 -27.92 15.98 -20.86
CA PHE A 29 -27.27 14.70 -20.58
C PHE A 29 -26.62 14.03 -21.80
N GLY A 30 -26.39 14.75 -22.86
CA GLY A 30 -25.78 14.18 -24.03
C GLY A 30 -24.57 14.96 -24.53
N PRO A 31 -23.41 14.76 -23.89
CA PRO A 31 -22.29 14.19 -24.60
C PRO A 31 -21.39 13.24 -23.77
N LEU A 32 -21.82 12.70 -22.61
CA LEU A 32 -20.99 11.77 -21.84
C LEU A 32 -21.19 10.29 -22.24
N ALA A 33 -22.06 10.00 -23.19
CA ALA A 33 -22.28 8.64 -23.70
C ALA A 33 -21.84 8.50 -25.15
N GLN A 34 -20.75 9.15 -25.55
CA GLN A 34 -20.04 8.72 -26.73
C GLN A 34 -19.08 7.61 -26.32
N SER A 35 -19.44 6.39 -26.74
CA SER A 35 -18.55 5.25 -26.82
C SER A 35 -17.15 5.73 -27.21
N ALA A 36 -16.15 5.47 -26.36
CA ALA A 36 -14.78 5.42 -26.79
C ALA A 36 -14.66 4.24 -27.78
N HIS A 37 -15.10 4.45 -29.02
CA HIS A 37 -14.53 3.75 -30.14
C HIS A 37 -13.11 4.30 -30.26
N ALA A 38 -12.14 3.42 -30.09
CA ALA A 38 -10.78 3.66 -30.50
C ALA A 38 -10.84 3.87 -32.03
N ASP A 39 -11.01 5.11 -32.45
CA ASP A 39 -10.67 5.56 -33.77
C ASP A 39 -9.29 6.20 -33.72
N ASP A 40 -8.47 5.77 -34.64
CA ASP A 40 -7.11 6.19 -34.96
C ASP A 40 -7.02 7.72 -35.18
N ASP A 41 -7.12 8.50 -34.12
CA ASP A 41 -6.77 9.91 -34.18
C ASP A 41 -5.85 10.24 -33.00
N HIS A 42 -4.57 10.44 -33.30
CA HIS A 42 -3.51 10.94 -32.46
C HIS A 42 -3.79 12.37 -31.90
N HIS A 43 -4.97 12.62 -31.35
CA HIS A 43 -5.36 13.89 -30.75
C HIS A 43 -5.54 13.79 -29.22
N GLY A 44 -4.74 12.94 -28.54
CA GLY A 44 -4.60 13.00 -27.09
C GLY A 44 -4.07 14.36 -26.64
N LYS A 45 -4.42 14.80 -25.43
CA LYS A 45 -3.88 16.03 -24.84
C LYS A 45 -2.35 16.02 -24.94
N ARG A 46 -1.76 17.12 -25.43
CA ARG A 46 -0.31 17.25 -25.62
C ARG A 46 0.40 17.14 -24.27
N THR A 47 1.50 16.39 -24.21
CA THR A 47 2.37 16.31 -23.04
C THR A 47 3.40 17.43 -23.04
N ARG A 48 3.85 17.85 -21.86
CA ARG A 48 4.94 18.82 -21.67
C ARG A 48 6.31 18.20 -21.93
N THR A 49 6.41 16.89 -21.83
CA THR A 49 7.66 16.11 -22.02
C THR A 49 7.46 15.10 -23.16
N PRO A 50 8.51 14.42 -23.61
CA PRO A 50 8.38 13.31 -24.56
C PRO A 50 7.59 12.10 -24.02
N ILE A 51 7.30 12.03 -22.72
CA ILE A 51 6.57 10.93 -22.10
C ILE A 51 5.10 11.01 -22.51
N LYS A 52 4.65 10.02 -23.27
CA LYS A 52 3.26 9.85 -23.70
C LYS A 52 2.54 8.72 -22.98
N HIS A 53 3.32 7.83 -22.35
CA HIS A 53 2.83 6.69 -21.61
C HIS A 53 3.49 6.62 -20.24
N VAL A 54 2.68 6.59 -19.19
CA VAL A 54 3.10 6.34 -17.81
C VAL A 54 2.55 4.99 -17.38
N ILE A 55 3.40 4.11 -16.88
CA ILE A 55 3.02 2.84 -16.25
C ILE A 55 3.44 2.91 -14.80
N VAL A 56 2.51 2.70 -13.87
CA VAL A 56 2.77 2.62 -12.42
C VAL A 56 2.59 1.19 -11.99
N ILE A 57 3.66 0.51 -11.57
CA ILE A 57 3.62 -0.87 -11.08
C ILE A 57 3.80 -0.84 -9.57
N VAL A 58 2.80 -1.35 -8.85
CA VAL A 58 2.76 -1.31 -7.38
C VAL A 58 2.81 -2.73 -6.82
N GLY A 59 3.94 -3.08 -6.20
CA GLY A 59 4.10 -4.31 -5.41
C GLY A 59 3.64 -4.13 -3.96
N GLU A 60 4.09 -5.01 -3.08
CA GLU A 60 3.59 -5.08 -1.70
C GLU A 60 4.71 -5.07 -0.65
N ASN A 61 4.48 -4.24 0.34
CA ASN A 61 4.95 -4.30 1.72
C ASN A 61 6.46 -4.41 1.92
N ARG A 62 7.24 -3.44 1.39
CA ARG A 62 8.70 -3.40 1.58
C ARG A 62 9.19 -1.97 1.80
N THR A 63 9.90 -1.74 2.90
CA THR A 63 10.61 -0.46 3.09
C THR A 63 11.83 -0.35 2.19
N PHE A 64 12.32 0.88 2.05
CA PHE A 64 13.55 1.15 1.32
C PHE A 64 14.72 0.38 1.93
N ASP A 65 14.95 0.48 3.22
CA ASP A 65 16.06 -0.20 3.88
C ASP A 65 15.90 -1.72 3.92
N HIS A 66 14.68 -2.25 3.92
CA HIS A 66 14.49 -3.69 3.80
C HIS A 66 15.07 -4.26 2.50
N ILE A 67 15.00 -3.50 1.39
CA ILE A 67 15.50 -3.92 0.07
C ILE A 67 16.89 -3.33 -0.24
N PHE A 68 17.11 -2.05 0.03
CA PHE A 68 18.30 -1.30 -0.38
C PHE A 68 19.32 -1.08 0.75
N ALA A 69 19.19 -1.77 1.88
CA ALA A 69 20.06 -1.61 3.07
C ALA A 69 21.56 -1.50 2.75
N THR A 70 22.03 -2.30 1.80
CA THR A 70 23.45 -2.39 1.43
C THR A 70 23.73 -1.97 -0.01
N TYR A 71 22.77 -1.31 -0.67
CA TYR A 71 22.98 -0.81 -2.03
C TYR A 71 24.10 0.24 -2.05
N LYS A 72 24.98 0.14 -3.03
CA LYS A 72 26.02 1.13 -3.33
C LYS A 72 25.74 1.80 -4.67
N PRO A 73 25.60 3.13 -4.70
CA PRO A 73 25.39 3.85 -5.95
C PRO A 73 26.66 3.90 -6.79
N LYS A 74 26.52 4.33 -8.05
CA LYS A 74 27.68 4.63 -8.90
C LYS A 74 28.50 5.81 -8.32
N ALA A 75 29.73 5.94 -8.79
CA ALA A 75 30.61 7.04 -8.39
C ALA A 75 29.97 8.42 -8.72
N GLY A 76 29.94 9.29 -7.73
CA GLY A 76 29.36 10.63 -7.83
C GLY A 76 27.93 10.77 -7.34
N GLU A 77 27.23 9.68 -7.08
CA GLU A 77 25.91 9.65 -6.42
C GLU A 77 26.06 9.22 -4.96
N SER A 78 25.08 9.59 -4.15
CA SER A 78 24.96 9.16 -2.75
C SER A 78 23.62 8.45 -2.56
N VAL A 79 23.49 7.70 -1.48
CA VAL A 79 22.27 7.06 -1.03
C VAL A 79 22.20 7.13 0.49
N ASN A 80 21.03 7.34 1.03
CA ASN A 80 20.78 7.20 2.47
C ASN A 80 20.20 5.82 2.75
N ASN A 81 20.99 4.91 3.34
CA ASN A 81 20.59 3.56 3.72
C ASN A 81 21.42 3.06 4.91
N LEU A 82 21.10 1.88 5.43
CA LEU A 82 21.79 1.33 6.60
C LEU A 82 23.32 1.23 6.44
N LEU A 83 23.80 0.93 5.21
CA LEU A 83 25.24 0.86 4.94
C LEU A 83 25.90 2.25 4.93
N SER A 84 25.32 3.20 4.24
CA SER A 84 25.89 4.55 4.11
C SER A 84 25.87 5.32 5.43
N GLU A 85 24.89 5.04 6.28
CA GLU A 85 24.81 5.58 7.65
C GLU A 85 25.75 4.87 8.62
N GLY A 86 26.37 3.77 8.20
CA GLY A 86 27.25 2.95 9.06
C GLY A 86 26.50 2.17 10.13
N ILE A 87 25.20 1.98 9.97
CA ILE A 87 24.39 1.14 10.86
C ILE A 87 24.77 -0.33 10.65
N VAL A 88 24.95 -0.74 9.40
CA VAL A 88 25.46 -2.07 9.06
C VAL A 88 26.72 -1.99 8.21
N ASN A 89 27.49 -3.06 8.19
CA ASN A 89 28.63 -3.24 7.30
C ASN A 89 28.20 -3.93 5.99
N GLU A 90 29.11 -4.03 5.00
CA GLU A 90 28.88 -4.70 3.71
C GLU A 90 28.51 -6.18 3.85
N ASP A 91 28.99 -6.83 4.90
CA ASP A 91 28.70 -8.24 5.20
C ASP A 91 27.39 -8.44 6.01
N GLY A 92 26.66 -7.36 6.28
CA GLY A 92 25.42 -7.37 7.04
C GLY A 92 25.60 -7.37 8.55
N ALA A 93 26.85 -7.39 9.02
CA ALA A 93 27.12 -7.28 10.45
C ALA A 93 26.88 -5.85 11.00
N PRO A 94 26.65 -5.67 12.31
CA PRO A 94 26.53 -4.36 12.92
C PRO A 94 27.71 -3.45 12.62
N GLY A 95 27.40 -2.23 12.19
CA GLY A 95 28.38 -1.19 11.88
C GLY A 95 28.70 -0.28 13.06
N PRO A 96 29.57 0.72 12.88
CA PRO A 96 30.00 1.63 13.94
C PRO A 96 28.87 2.48 14.51
N ASN A 97 27.82 2.74 13.73
CA ASN A 97 26.66 3.54 14.11
C ASN A 97 25.41 2.69 14.41
N TYR A 98 25.59 1.39 14.65
CA TYR A 98 24.48 0.45 14.90
C TYR A 98 23.52 0.91 16.00
N SER A 99 24.04 1.65 16.98
CA SER A 99 23.24 2.20 18.08
C SER A 99 22.14 3.17 17.65
N LYS A 100 22.20 3.74 16.43
CA LYS A 100 21.16 4.63 15.92
C LYS A 100 19.86 3.93 15.56
N ALA A 101 19.92 2.63 15.29
CA ALA A 101 18.78 1.81 14.89
C ALA A 101 18.39 0.76 15.96
N GLN A 102 18.87 0.96 17.19
CA GLN A 102 18.53 0.04 18.29
C GLN A 102 17.06 0.17 18.68
N GLN A 103 16.46 -0.97 19.01
CA GLN A 103 15.05 -1.09 19.34
C GLN A 103 14.83 -1.18 20.85
N TYR A 104 13.77 -0.53 21.30
CA TYR A 104 13.40 -0.44 22.71
C TYR A 104 12.06 -1.14 22.95
N SER A 105 11.88 -1.61 24.17
CA SER A 105 10.58 -2.00 24.72
C SER A 105 9.98 -0.82 25.48
N ALA A 106 8.65 -0.80 25.60
CA ALA A 106 7.93 0.05 26.52
C ALA A 106 6.99 -0.80 27.39
N ASP A 107 6.54 -0.28 28.52
CA ASP A 107 5.56 -0.92 29.40
C ASP A 107 4.43 0.06 29.72
N ILE A 108 3.33 -0.12 29.02
CA ILE A 108 2.10 0.66 29.23
C ILE A 108 0.97 -0.18 29.85
N THR A 109 1.34 -1.26 30.57
CA THR A 109 0.36 -2.16 31.24
C THR A 109 -0.62 -1.42 32.15
N GLY A 110 -0.21 -0.27 32.69
CA GLY A 110 -1.06 0.59 33.50
C GLY A 110 -1.93 1.58 32.70
N SER A 111 -1.74 1.71 31.42
CA SER A 111 -2.50 2.63 30.57
C SER A 111 -3.82 2.00 30.14
N THR A 112 -4.81 2.86 29.94
CA THR A 112 -6.12 2.54 29.34
C THR A 112 -6.40 3.40 28.12
N THR A 113 -5.42 4.15 27.68
CA THR A 113 -5.51 5.05 26.53
C THR A 113 -4.33 4.83 25.61
N TYR A 114 -4.57 4.99 24.31
CA TYR A 114 -3.53 4.92 23.29
C TYR A 114 -2.44 5.96 23.54
N GLU A 115 -1.19 5.55 23.45
CA GLU A 115 -0.01 6.41 23.55
C GLU A 115 0.76 6.36 22.22
N LEU A 116 0.95 7.52 21.59
CA LEU A 116 1.69 7.66 20.34
C LEU A 116 3.19 7.34 20.55
N SER A 117 3.77 7.88 21.61
CA SER A 117 5.19 7.74 21.98
C SER A 117 5.27 7.35 23.46
N PRO A 118 5.15 6.04 23.78
CA PRO A 118 5.17 5.57 25.15
C PRO A 118 6.57 5.67 25.76
N THR A 119 6.68 6.36 26.89
CA THR A 119 7.93 6.53 27.64
C THR A 119 8.02 5.66 28.89
N SER A 120 6.87 5.15 29.37
CA SER A 120 6.82 4.30 30.55
C SER A 120 7.57 2.99 30.32
N GLY A 121 8.50 2.66 31.21
CA GLY A 121 9.27 1.43 31.13
C GLY A 121 10.16 1.31 29.89
N LYS A 122 10.37 2.40 29.14
CA LYS A 122 11.18 2.37 27.90
C LYS A 122 12.60 1.91 28.21
N ALA A 123 13.01 0.80 27.59
CA ALA A 123 14.29 0.17 27.81
C ALA A 123 14.84 -0.51 26.57
N LEU A 124 16.15 -0.39 26.34
CA LEU A 124 16.82 -1.07 25.25
C LEU A 124 16.63 -2.59 25.38
N TYR A 125 16.24 -3.25 24.30
CA TYR A 125 16.28 -4.71 24.26
C TYR A 125 17.72 -5.22 24.42
N PRO A 126 17.99 -6.15 25.35
CA PRO A 126 19.32 -6.76 25.47
C PRO A 126 19.66 -7.65 24.27
N VAL A 127 18.66 -8.30 23.71
CA VAL A 127 18.62 -9.02 22.43
C VAL A 127 17.22 -8.87 21.84
N LEU A 128 17.09 -8.94 20.53
CA LEU A 128 15.75 -8.93 19.94
C LEU A 128 14.96 -10.15 20.43
N PRO A 129 13.64 -9.99 20.66
CA PRO A 129 12.74 -11.13 20.82
C PRO A 129 12.91 -12.09 19.66
N ALA A 130 12.63 -13.37 19.89
CA ALA A 130 12.71 -14.35 18.83
C ALA A 130 11.81 -13.92 17.64
N PRO A 131 12.31 -14.04 16.41
CA PRO A 131 11.50 -13.70 15.26
C PRO A 131 10.33 -14.65 15.13
N LEU A 132 9.32 -14.18 14.41
CA LEU A 132 8.10 -14.92 14.18
C LEU A 132 8.35 -16.26 13.48
N ASN A 133 7.52 -17.20 13.80
CA ASN A 133 7.31 -18.42 13.05
C ASN A 133 6.34 -18.13 11.88
N GLY A 134 6.75 -17.29 10.93
CA GLY A 134 5.80 -16.57 10.12
C GLY A 134 5.98 -16.62 8.63
N GLY A 135 6.37 -17.58 8.03
CA GLY A 135 6.02 -17.90 6.65
C GLY A 135 4.96 -19.00 6.65
N PRO A 136 4.36 -19.38 5.53
CA PRO A 136 3.52 -20.55 5.52
C PRO A 136 4.31 -21.73 6.09
N THR A 137 3.81 -22.36 7.13
CA THR A 137 4.43 -23.52 7.78
C THR A 137 4.54 -24.69 6.81
N ASN A 138 3.69 -24.68 5.79
CA ASN A 138 3.78 -25.54 4.63
C ASN A 138 3.38 -24.74 3.38
N VAL A 139 4.37 -24.15 2.74
CA VAL A 139 4.18 -23.34 1.52
C VAL A 139 3.36 -24.00 0.42
N CYS A 140 3.18 -25.31 0.47
CA CYS A 140 2.47 -26.06 -0.55
C CYS A 140 1.04 -26.40 -0.19
N THR A 141 0.63 -26.23 1.06
CA THR A 141 -0.75 -26.44 1.51
C THR A 141 -1.40 -25.13 1.98
N ASP A 142 -0.60 -24.13 2.30
CA ASP A 142 -1.03 -22.88 2.91
C ASP A 142 -0.89 -21.71 1.94
N ASN A 143 -1.31 -21.90 0.70
CA ASN A 143 -1.35 -20.88 -0.36
C ASN A 143 0.01 -20.45 -0.94
N GLY A 144 1.08 -21.19 -0.73
CA GLY A 144 2.39 -20.88 -1.28
C GLY A 144 2.58 -21.37 -2.72
N ILE A 145 3.38 -20.63 -3.49
CA ILE A 145 3.91 -21.12 -4.76
C ILE A 145 5.02 -22.13 -4.45
N CYS A 146 4.78 -23.39 -4.73
CA CYS A 146 5.64 -24.51 -4.36
C CYS A 146 6.53 -25.00 -5.47
N THR A 147 6.07 -24.85 -6.71
CA THR A 147 6.75 -25.35 -7.89
C THR A 147 6.86 -24.26 -8.94
N LEU A 148 7.78 -24.46 -9.89
CA LEU A 148 7.85 -23.59 -11.06
C LEU A 148 6.52 -23.58 -11.85
N HIS A 149 5.83 -24.71 -11.90
CA HIS A 149 4.54 -24.78 -12.57
C HIS A 149 3.49 -23.88 -11.88
N ASP A 150 3.45 -23.86 -10.56
CA ASP A 150 2.55 -23.02 -9.79
C ASP A 150 2.85 -21.54 -10.08
N ALA A 151 4.12 -21.16 -10.07
CA ALA A 151 4.55 -19.81 -10.42
C ALA A 151 4.18 -19.42 -11.86
N ILE A 152 4.40 -20.29 -12.85
CA ILE A 152 4.04 -20.04 -14.24
C ILE A 152 2.54 -19.81 -14.42
N SER A 153 1.71 -20.51 -13.66
CA SER A 153 0.26 -20.43 -13.78
C SER A 153 -0.38 -19.33 -12.94
N SER A 154 0.33 -18.74 -11.97
CA SER A 154 -0.26 -17.80 -11.02
C SER A 154 -0.28 -16.34 -11.49
N GLU A 155 0.56 -15.95 -12.42
CA GLU A 155 0.51 -14.61 -13.06
C GLU A 155 0.23 -14.78 -14.56
N ASN A 156 -1.01 -15.09 -14.94
CA ASN A 156 -1.47 -15.18 -16.33
C ASN A 156 -0.42 -15.76 -17.31
N GLY A 157 0.27 -16.83 -16.87
CA GLY A 157 1.28 -17.51 -17.68
C GLY A 157 2.65 -16.84 -17.67
N LEU A 158 3.15 -16.41 -16.52
CA LEU A 158 4.51 -15.90 -16.37
C LEU A 158 5.54 -16.93 -16.87
N ALA A 159 6.32 -16.57 -17.88
CA ALA A 159 7.22 -17.49 -18.56
C ALA A 159 8.50 -17.78 -17.76
N LEU A 160 9.09 -18.96 -17.97
CA LEU A 160 10.27 -19.45 -17.25
C LEU A 160 11.45 -18.45 -17.21
N ASN A 161 11.70 -17.71 -18.29
CA ASN A 161 12.81 -16.76 -18.36
C ASN A 161 12.68 -15.59 -17.40
N TYR A 162 11.50 -15.31 -16.88
CA TYR A 162 11.29 -14.27 -15.87
C TYR A 162 11.60 -14.75 -14.45
N TYR A 163 11.73 -16.06 -14.23
CA TYR A 163 12.13 -16.65 -12.96
C TYR A 163 13.63 -16.79 -12.76
N GLN A 164 14.46 -16.44 -13.74
CA GLN A 164 15.91 -16.62 -13.63
C GLN A 164 16.55 -15.89 -12.44
N TYR A 165 15.91 -14.81 -11.97
CA TYR A 165 16.32 -14.03 -10.80
C TYR A 165 15.71 -14.54 -9.50
N MET A 166 14.77 -15.45 -9.57
CA MET A 166 13.91 -15.90 -8.50
C MET A 166 14.25 -17.30 -7.99
N LEU A 167 14.82 -18.13 -8.84
CA LEU A 167 14.99 -19.55 -8.56
C LEU A 167 16.41 -19.82 -8.06
N THR A 168 16.61 -19.72 -6.78
CA THR A 168 17.90 -20.04 -6.12
C THR A 168 17.84 -21.31 -5.29
N GLY A 169 16.74 -22.04 -5.31
CA GLY A 169 16.54 -23.27 -4.55
C GLY A 169 15.87 -23.07 -3.21
N GLY A 170 15.12 -21.97 -3.07
CA GLY A 170 14.38 -21.66 -1.84
C GLY A 170 13.32 -22.67 -1.47
N THR A 171 12.89 -22.59 -0.22
CA THR A 171 12.00 -23.59 0.39
C THR A 171 10.68 -23.78 -0.34
N GLY A 172 10.09 -22.70 -0.86
CA GLY A 172 8.85 -22.77 -1.61
C GLY A 172 8.95 -23.53 -2.94
N LEU A 173 10.12 -23.55 -3.56
CA LEU A 173 10.36 -24.13 -4.88
C LEU A 173 10.93 -25.53 -4.83
N THR A 174 11.72 -25.84 -3.82
CA THR A 174 12.28 -27.20 -3.62
C THR A 174 11.29 -28.17 -3.01
N GLY A 175 10.07 -27.73 -2.84
CA GLY A 175 8.97 -28.59 -2.53
C GLY A 175 8.85 -28.91 -1.06
N LYS A 176 8.09 -28.13 -0.38
CA LYS A 176 7.50 -28.59 0.87
C LYS A 176 8.43 -28.54 2.08
N VAL A 177 9.49 -27.76 1.99
CA VAL A 177 10.31 -27.46 3.17
C VAL A 177 9.77 -26.16 3.78
N PRO A 178 9.35 -26.15 5.05
CA PRO A 178 8.93 -24.96 5.74
C PRO A 178 10.00 -23.88 5.72
N ASP A 179 9.61 -22.63 5.67
CA ASP A 179 10.52 -21.52 5.88
C ASP A 179 11.03 -21.57 7.32
N THR A 180 12.31 -21.90 7.48
CA THR A 180 12.94 -22.09 8.80
C THR A 180 13.67 -20.86 9.31
N ARG A 181 13.69 -19.75 8.56
CA ARG A 181 14.36 -18.52 8.99
C ARG A 181 13.87 -18.05 10.35
N ILE A 182 12.61 -18.31 10.61
CA ILE A 182 11.90 -17.82 11.75
C ILE A 182 11.65 -18.91 12.79
N SER A 183 11.69 -20.17 12.40
CA SER A 183 11.57 -21.28 13.36
C SER A 183 12.84 -21.52 14.20
N GLY A 184 13.83 -20.65 14.07
CA GLY A 184 15.03 -20.61 14.90
C GLY A 184 14.81 -20.37 16.38
N VAL A 185 13.61 -20.25 16.80
CA VAL A 185 13.14 -20.16 18.20
C VAL A 185 13.63 -21.33 19.06
N ASN A 186 14.11 -22.41 18.50
CA ASN A 186 14.57 -23.59 19.24
C ASN A 186 16.07 -23.59 19.64
N GLY A 187 16.69 -22.42 19.66
CA GLY A 187 18.03 -22.29 20.24
C GLY A 187 19.20 -22.80 19.39
N SER A 188 18.95 -23.28 18.18
CA SER A 188 19.95 -23.78 17.25
C SER A 188 20.07 -22.96 15.95
N SER A 189 19.32 -21.88 15.84
CA SER A 189 19.36 -20.99 14.68
C SER A 189 20.31 -19.81 14.92
N PRO A 190 20.92 -19.25 13.86
CA PRO A 190 21.73 -18.03 13.92
C PRO A 190 20.99 -16.81 14.50
N TYR A 191 19.67 -16.86 14.57
CA TYR A 191 18.83 -15.77 15.10
C TYR A 191 18.50 -15.88 16.58
N SER A 192 19.02 -16.85 17.31
CA SER A 192 18.75 -17.01 18.75
C SER A 192 19.35 -15.92 19.64
N SER A 193 20.17 -15.02 19.09
CA SER A 193 20.88 -13.98 19.83
C SER A 193 21.09 -12.73 18.99
N LEU A 194 20.05 -12.28 18.28
CA LEU A 194 20.12 -11.08 17.47
C LEU A 194 20.34 -9.85 18.33
N MET A 195 21.26 -8.99 17.93
CA MET A 195 21.45 -7.68 18.53
C MET A 195 20.18 -6.82 18.33
N PRO A 196 19.92 -5.83 19.21
CA PRO A 196 18.67 -5.08 19.20
C PRO A 196 18.60 -4.03 18.08
N GLY A 197 18.66 -4.41 16.83
CA GLY A 197 18.59 -3.55 15.66
C GLY A 197 18.55 -4.35 14.36
N PRO A 198 18.79 -3.73 13.20
CA PRO A 198 18.70 -4.38 11.90
C PRO A 198 19.61 -5.61 11.77
N PHE A 199 19.11 -6.66 11.13
CA PHE A 199 19.86 -7.87 10.83
C PHE A 199 19.59 -8.38 9.42
N GLN A 200 20.59 -9.02 8.82
CA GLN A 200 20.44 -9.59 7.49
C GLN A 200 19.56 -10.85 7.53
N LEU A 201 18.50 -10.87 6.73
CA LEU A 201 17.60 -12.03 6.59
C LEU A 201 18.26 -13.18 5.85
N THR A 202 19.06 -12.90 4.84
CA THR A 202 19.72 -13.89 4.01
C THR A 202 21.18 -14.01 4.42
N ASN A 203 21.72 -15.21 4.27
CA ASN A 203 23.14 -15.43 4.54
C ASN A 203 23.71 -16.34 3.46
N SER A 204 24.67 -15.87 2.71
CA SER A 204 25.32 -16.64 1.64
C SER A 204 26.43 -17.58 2.14
N LYS A 205 26.75 -17.60 3.43
CA LYS A 205 27.88 -18.33 3.98
C LYS A 205 27.48 -19.22 5.16
N GLY A 206 27.39 -20.53 4.90
CA GLY A 206 27.24 -21.54 5.96
C GLY A 206 26.04 -22.46 5.82
N ALA A 207 25.91 -23.43 6.76
CA ALA A 207 24.85 -24.43 6.74
C ALA A 207 23.47 -23.89 7.11
N ASP A 208 23.42 -22.67 7.68
CA ASP A 208 22.20 -22.01 8.14
C ASP A 208 21.82 -20.84 7.25
N THR A 209 22.06 -20.99 5.92
CA THR A 209 21.77 -19.95 4.96
C THR A 209 20.30 -19.97 4.54
N PHE A 210 19.65 -18.82 4.55
CA PHE A 210 18.35 -18.63 3.96
C PHE A 210 18.52 -18.11 2.55
N PRO A 211 18.04 -18.84 1.56
CA PRO A 211 18.08 -18.35 0.19
C PRO A 211 17.13 -17.14 0.06
N TYR A 212 17.50 -16.24 -0.84
CA TYR A 212 16.74 -15.03 -1.13
C TYR A 212 15.29 -15.29 -1.54
N ASP A 213 15.00 -16.41 -2.18
CA ASP A 213 13.68 -16.81 -2.63
C ASP A 213 12.82 -17.53 -1.57
N SER A 214 13.19 -17.44 -0.30
CA SER A 214 12.32 -17.88 0.79
C SER A 214 11.27 -16.82 1.14
N TYR A 215 10.15 -17.27 1.73
CA TYR A 215 9.15 -16.35 2.27
C TYR A 215 9.69 -15.58 3.48
N ALA A 216 9.44 -14.27 3.53
CA ALA A 216 9.64 -13.46 4.72
C ALA A 216 8.36 -13.47 5.56
N ALA A 217 8.46 -13.21 6.86
CA ALA A 217 7.29 -12.94 7.67
C ALA A 217 6.77 -11.52 7.40
N SER A 218 5.49 -11.28 7.71
CA SER A 218 4.85 -9.97 7.58
C SER A 218 4.75 -9.32 8.96
N PRO A 219 5.46 -8.22 9.23
CA PRO A 219 5.30 -7.46 10.46
C PRO A 219 3.93 -6.78 10.55
N VAL A 220 3.57 -6.30 11.75
CA VAL A 220 2.36 -5.49 11.92
C VAL A 220 2.51 -4.16 11.18
N HIS A 221 1.47 -3.76 10.43
CA HIS A 221 1.45 -2.55 9.63
C HIS A 221 0.03 -1.98 9.54
N ARG A 222 -0.34 -1.23 10.59
CA ARG A 222 -1.65 -0.59 10.71
C ARG A 222 -1.50 0.82 11.22
N PHE A 223 -2.52 1.62 11.05
CA PHE A 223 -2.48 3.05 11.28
C PHE A 223 -1.88 3.42 12.64
N TYR A 224 -2.48 3.00 13.73
CA TYR A 224 -2.02 3.36 15.07
C TYR A 224 -0.70 2.68 15.45
N GLN A 225 -0.47 1.45 14.98
CA GLN A 225 0.79 0.74 15.21
C GLN A 225 1.95 1.42 14.50
N MET A 226 1.77 1.88 13.26
CA MET A 226 2.84 2.54 12.52
C MET A 226 3.22 3.87 13.16
N TRP A 227 2.26 4.63 13.64
CA TRP A 227 2.56 5.80 14.48
C TRP A 227 3.40 5.44 15.70
N GLN A 228 3.11 4.32 16.38
CA GLN A 228 3.91 3.87 17.51
C GLN A 228 5.28 3.32 17.09
N GLN A 229 5.38 2.66 15.94
CA GLN A 229 6.67 2.20 15.40
C GLN A 229 7.62 3.37 15.18
N GLU A 230 7.11 4.48 14.67
CA GLU A 230 7.87 5.70 14.42
C GLU A 230 8.24 6.44 15.71
N ASP A 231 7.52 6.26 16.79
CA ASP A 231 7.80 6.86 18.10
C ASP A 231 8.09 8.37 18.03
N CYS A 232 7.10 9.13 17.56
CA CYS A 232 7.26 10.55 17.28
C CYS A 232 6.98 11.43 18.50
N ASP A 233 8.00 12.16 18.98
CA ASP A 233 7.88 13.15 20.05
C ASP A 233 8.75 14.38 19.73
N ILE A 234 8.14 15.57 19.77
CA ILE A 234 8.83 16.84 19.48
C ILE A 234 10.02 17.12 20.39
N SER A 235 10.07 16.51 21.57
CA SER A 235 11.21 16.65 22.49
C SER A 235 12.52 16.07 21.91
N HIS A 236 12.42 15.21 20.91
CA HIS A 236 13.55 14.61 20.19
C HIS A 236 13.85 15.33 18.85
N ALA A 237 13.14 16.40 18.54
CA ALA A 237 13.34 17.11 17.28
C ALA A 237 14.73 17.74 17.16
N THR A 238 15.34 17.57 15.99
CA THR A 238 16.61 18.16 15.59
C THR A 238 16.47 18.85 14.22
N ALA A 239 17.51 19.50 13.74
CA ALA A 239 17.51 20.08 12.41
C ALA A 239 17.46 19.01 11.31
N GLU A 240 18.02 17.83 11.58
CA GLU A 240 18.04 16.67 10.68
C GLU A 240 16.78 15.81 10.81
N ASN A 241 16.08 15.93 11.94
CA ASN A 241 14.84 15.19 12.22
C ASN A 241 13.83 16.10 12.93
N PRO A 242 13.24 17.07 12.23
CA PRO A 242 12.30 18.03 12.85
C PRO A 242 10.98 17.41 13.31
N SER A 243 10.63 16.20 12.85
CA SER A 243 9.47 15.46 13.38
C SER A 243 9.74 14.86 14.77
N GLY A 244 11.02 14.61 15.13
CA GLY A 244 11.36 13.95 16.37
C GLY A 244 10.99 12.47 16.44
N CYS A 245 10.71 11.83 15.30
CA CYS A 245 10.43 10.41 15.24
C CYS A 245 11.73 9.61 15.40
N LEU A 246 11.77 8.64 16.32
CA LEU A 246 12.96 7.86 16.66
C LEU A 246 13.01 6.52 15.92
N ALA A 247 11.91 6.03 15.39
CA ALA A 247 11.77 4.74 14.71
C ALA A 247 12.31 3.57 15.56
N ASP A 248 12.12 3.61 16.87
CA ASP A 248 12.78 2.68 17.81
C ASP A 248 11.82 1.71 18.54
N LEU A 249 10.52 1.70 18.15
CA LEU A 249 9.50 0.83 18.72
C LEU A 249 8.91 -0.19 17.72
N PHE A 250 9.54 -0.44 16.59
CA PHE A 250 9.07 -1.45 15.61
C PHE A 250 8.95 -2.83 16.24
N THR A 251 10.01 -3.28 16.91
CA THR A 251 10.01 -4.57 17.58
C THR A 251 8.99 -4.64 18.73
N TRP A 252 8.86 -3.58 19.51
CA TRP A 252 7.91 -3.55 20.63
C TRP A 252 6.46 -3.65 20.14
N THR A 253 6.12 -2.91 19.10
CA THR A 253 4.79 -2.93 18.50
C THR A 253 4.46 -4.32 17.96
N GLU A 254 5.39 -4.96 17.25
CA GLU A 254 5.20 -6.33 16.74
C GLU A 254 5.03 -7.35 17.87
N VAL A 255 5.84 -7.26 18.92
CA VAL A 255 5.74 -8.15 20.10
C VAL A 255 4.42 -7.99 20.83
N THR A 256 3.90 -6.77 20.94
CA THR A 256 2.73 -6.47 21.78
C THR A 256 1.41 -6.60 21.04
N VAL A 257 1.38 -6.35 19.76
CA VAL A 257 0.14 -6.39 18.95
C VAL A 257 0.07 -7.64 18.10
N GLY A 258 1.17 -8.04 17.48
CA GLY A 258 1.24 -9.24 16.65
C GLY A 258 1.69 -8.93 15.23
N SER A 259 1.61 -9.94 14.35
CA SER A 259 2.02 -9.84 12.95
C SER A 259 0.84 -9.66 12.01
N ASN A 260 1.17 -9.33 10.77
CA ASN A 260 0.20 -9.08 9.71
C ASN A 260 -0.74 -7.92 10.03
N VAL A 261 -1.65 -7.70 9.12
CA VAL A 261 -2.79 -6.80 9.34
C VAL A 261 -3.75 -7.31 10.42
N ASN A 262 -3.56 -8.49 10.94
CA ASN A 262 -4.53 -9.17 11.78
C ASN A 262 -4.14 -9.25 13.25
N GLY A 263 -2.90 -8.94 13.59
CA GLY A 263 -2.39 -9.20 14.93
C GLY A 263 -2.46 -10.68 15.31
N ALA A 264 -1.79 -11.08 16.36
CA ALA A 264 -1.94 -12.40 16.96
C ALA A 264 -2.72 -12.31 18.28
N ALA A 265 -3.43 -13.37 18.62
CA ALA A 265 -4.07 -13.44 19.93
C ALA A 265 -3.00 -13.32 21.03
N GLN A 266 -3.23 -12.43 21.96
CA GLN A 266 -2.34 -12.24 23.08
C GLN A 266 -2.25 -13.52 23.93
N PRO A 267 -1.04 -14.07 24.17
CA PRO A 267 -0.90 -15.27 25.00
C PRO A 267 -1.28 -14.97 26.45
N PRO A 268 -1.72 -15.98 27.21
CA PRO A 268 -1.94 -15.82 28.64
C PRO A 268 -0.68 -15.29 29.34
N ASN A 269 -0.82 -14.33 30.22
CA ASN A 269 0.25 -13.66 30.96
C ASN A 269 1.20 -12.80 30.10
N PHE A 270 0.77 -12.39 28.93
CA PHE A 270 1.55 -11.53 28.05
C PHE A 270 2.01 -10.25 28.76
N SER A 271 1.14 -9.60 29.53
CA SER A 271 1.43 -8.37 30.27
C SER A 271 2.68 -8.40 31.16
N THR A 272 3.17 -9.59 31.52
CA THR A 272 4.35 -9.76 32.37
C THR A 272 5.53 -10.37 31.62
N ASP A 273 5.44 -10.68 30.36
CA ASP A 273 6.34 -11.62 29.73
C ASP A 273 6.76 -11.34 28.29
N TYR A 274 6.94 -10.08 27.94
CA TYR A 274 7.40 -9.62 26.63
C TYR A 274 8.93 -9.55 26.48
N ALA A 275 9.67 -10.05 27.45
CA ALA A 275 11.12 -10.10 27.39
C ALA A 275 11.61 -11.29 26.53
N PRO A 276 12.81 -11.19 25.90
CA PRO A 276 13.36 -12.25 25.09
C PRO A 276 13.32 -13.62 25.75
N GLY A 277 12.88 -14.62 25.01
CA GLY A 277 12.74 -15.99 25.52
C GLY A 277 11.54 -16.25 26.41
N LYS A 278 10.66 -15.25 26.58
CA LYS A 278 9.43 -15.36 27.33
C LYS A 278 8.19 -15.39 26.41
N LYS A 279 6.99 -15.42 27.03
CA LYS A 279 5.76 -15.46 26.28
C LYS A 279 5.55 -14.12 25.58
N THR A 280 5.46 -14.18 24.28
CA THR A 280 5.16 -13.06 23.38
C THR A 280 4.04 -13.48 22.44
N THR A 281 3.63 -12.62 21.54
CA THR A 281 2.72 -12.98 20.45
C THR A 281 3.30 -14.06 19.53
N GLY A 282 4.57 -14.42 19.70
CA GLY A 282 5.33 -15.32 18.83
C GLY A 282 6.04 -14.59 17.70
N GLU A 283 5.94 -13.28 17.71
CA GLU A 283 6.53 -12.35 16.78
C GLU A 283 7.65 -11.57 17.45
N GLY A 284 8.49 -10.92 16.69
CA GLY A 284 9.56 -10.20 17.35
C GLY A 284 10.42 -9.41 16.38
N ALA A 285 11.57 -9.93 16.05
CA ALA A 285 12.57 -9.20 15.29
C ALA A 285 12.27 -9.03 13.80
N THR A 286 11.20 -9.61 13.27
CA THR A 286 10.96 -9.66 11.81
C THR A 286 10.98 -8.28 11.16
N ALA A 287 10.42 -7.28 11.82
CA ALA A 287 10.44 -5.90 11.36
C ALA A 287 11.85 -5.35 11.10
N MET A 288 12.87 -5.87 11.79
CA MET A 288 14.26 -5.41 11.68
C MET A 288 15.07 -6.13 10.60
N GLY A 289 14.46 -7.03 9.83
CA GLY A 289 15.13 -7.82 8.82
C GLY A 289 15.38 -7.05 7.51
N PHE A 290 16.54 -7.27 6.86
CA PHE A 290 16.86 -6.68 5.56
C PHE A 290 17.54 -7.69 4.61
N TYR A 291 17.44 -7.42 3.31
CA TYR A 291 18.15 -8.12 2.24
C TYR A 291 19.51 -7.47 1.96
N ASN A 292 20.50 -8.25 1.54
CA ASN A 292 21.84 -7.76 1.25
C ASN A 292 22.17 -7.81 -0.26
N MET A 293 21.99 -6.68 -0.94
CA MET A 293 22.27 -6.54 -2.37
C MET A 293 23.73 -6.76 -2.75
N LEU A 294 24.69 -6.49 -1.83
CA LEU A 294 26.09 -6.76 -2.08
C LEU A 294 26.43 -8.25 -2.07
N GLN A 295 25.56 -9.06 -1.49
CA GLN A 295 25.68 -10.52 -1.48
C GLN A 295 24.80 -11.21 -2.53
N GLY A 296 24.09 -10.44 -3.34
CA GLY A 296 23.34 -10.93 -4.48
C GLY A 296 21.82 -11.00 -4.31
N ASP A 297 21.29 -10.46 -3.21
CA ASP A 297 19.85 -10.32 -3.01
C ASP A 297 19.29 -9.23 -3.93
N ALA A 298 18.01 -9.32 -4.27
CA ALA A 298 17.27 -8.40 -5.13
C ALA A 298 18.02 -8.04 -6.44
N PRO A 299 18.44 -9.03 -7.24
CA PRO A 299 19.37 -8.80 -8.33
C PRO A 299 18.79 -7.99 -9.49
N TYR A 300 17.50 -8.14 -9.79
CA TYR A 300 16.87 -7.36 -10.85
C TYR A 300 16.55 -5.93 -10.40
N THR A 301 16.11 -5.77 -9.18
CA THR A 301 15.89 -4.45 -8.53
C THR A 301 17.19 -3.66 -8.55
N LYS A 302 18.32 -4.28 -8.13
CA LYS A 302 19.64 -3.68 -8.22
C LYS A 302 20.01 -3.29 -9.66
N GLN A 303 19.75 -4.18 -10.63
CA GLN A 303 20.03 -3.91 -12.03
C GLN A 303 19.24 -2.69 -12.55
N LEU A 304 18.00 -2.51 -12.13
CA LEU A 304 17.21 -1.33 -12.50
C LEU A 304 17.77 -0.06 -11.86
N ALA A 305 18.08 -0.09 -10.57
CA ALA A 305 18.69 1.05 -9.85
C ALA A 305 20.04 1.47 -10.44
N ASP A 306 20.89 0.52 -10.81
CA ASP A 306 22.19 0.80 -11.46
C ASP A 306 22.06 1.48 -12.83
N ARG A 307 20.96 1.24 -13.54
CA ARG A 307 20.77 1.69 -14.93
C ARG A 307 19.88 2.91 -15.11
N TYR A 308 18.94 3.11 -14.21
CA TYR A 308 17.89 4.13 -14.28
C TYR A 308 17.94 5.05 -13.06
N ALA A 309 16.93 5.89 -12.89
CA ALA A 309 16.84 6.76 -11.73
C ALA A 309 16.02 6.08 -10.62
N MET A 310 16.39 6.34 -9.38
CA MET A 310 15.64 5.93 -8.21
C MET A 310 15.52 7.06 -7.19
N SER A 311 14.64 6.92 -6.22
CA SER A 311 14.59 7.79 -5.04
C SER A 311 14.99 7.01 -3.79
N ASP A 312 15.74 7.65 -2.90
CA ASP A 312 15.99 7.21 -1.53
C ASP A 312 15.25 8.04 -0.47
N ASN A 313 14.26 8.82 -0.93
CA ASN A 313 13.39 9.65 -0.10
C ASN A 313 11.94 9.65 -0.61
N TYR A 314 11.48 8.46 -1.02
CA TYR A 314 10.11 8.21 -1.46
C TYR A 314 9.40 7.36 -0.41
N HIS A 315 8.21 7.82 0.01
CA HIS A 315 7.52 7.32 1.19
C HIS A 315 6.18 6.68 0.85
N GLN A 316 5.71 5.76 1.69
CA GLN A 316 4.30 5.41 1.72
C GLN A 316 3.50 6.65 2.15
N PRO A 317 2.32 6.91 1.56
CA PRO A 317 1.63 8.19 1.74
C PRO A 317 0.94 8.32 3.10
N VAL A 318 0.75 7.24 3.83
CA VAL A 318 0.04 7.24 5.11
C VAL A 318 0.62 6.23 6.09
N MET A 319 0.34 6.39 7.36
CA MET A 319 0.54 5.39 8.39
C MET A 319 -0.64 4.39 8.31
N GLY A 320 -0.54 3.37 7.47
CA GLY A 320 -1.68 2.48 7.26
C GLY A 320 -1.32 1.21 6.50
N GLY A 321 -2.33 0.40 6.27
CA GLY A 321 -2.19 -0.82 5.48
C GLY A 321 -2.49 -0.60 4.00
N THR A 322 -2.30 -1.66 3.22
CA THR A 322 -2.39 -1.72 1.76
C THR A 322 -3.53 -0.90 1.15
N GLY A 323 -4.78 -1.13 1.59
CA GLY A 323 -5.94 -0.46 0.97
C GLY A 323 -5.95 1.04 1.21
N PHE A 324 -5.43 1.52 2.33
CA PHE A 324 -5.37 2.94 2.63
C PHE A 324 -4.27 3.65 1.83
N ASP A 325 -3.10 3.05 1.70
CA ASP A 325 -1.99 3.56 0.87
C ASP A 325 -2.38 3.58 -0.62
N GLU A 326 -3.02 2.53 -1.10
CA GLU A 326 -3.54 2.46 -2.48
C GLU A 326 -4.61 3.55 -2.74
N ILE A 327 -5.50 3.83 -1.79
CA ILE A 327 -6.48 4.92 -1.93
C ILE A 327 -5.77 6.25 -2.22
N PHE A 328 -4.68 6.58 -1.52
CA PHE A 328 -3.94 7.81 -1.78
C PHE A 328 -3.30 7.86 -3.16
N LEU A 329 -2.88 6.74 -3.73
CA LEU A 329 -2.38 6.68 -5.11
C LEU A 329 -3.44 7.08 -6.14
N TYR A 330 -4.73 6.95 -5.83
CA TYR A 330 -5.80 7.25 -6.79
C TYR A 330 -6.57 8.53 -6.46
N PHE A 331 -6.70 8.87 -5.18
CA PHE A 331 -7.50 10.01 -4.72
C PHE A 331 -6.64 11.19 -4.22
N GLY A 332 -5.39 10.95 -3.90
CA GLY A 332 -4.52 11.94 -3.24
C GLY A 332 -5.02 12.34 -1.84
N ASP A 333 -5.98 11.61 -1.28
CA ASP A 333 -6.70 11.92 -0.05
C ASP A 333 -7.33 10.66 0.56
N ALA A 334 -7.67 10.71 1.84
CA ALA A 334 -8.45 9.68 2.50
C ALA A 334 -9.92 9.72 2.05
N ILE A 335 -10.55 8.56 1.91
CA ILE A 335 -11.99 8.47 1.69
C ILE A 335 -12.72 8.36 3.02
N TRP A 336 -13.98 8.84 3.05
CA TRP A 336 -14.81 8.79 4.25
C TRP A 336 -16.10 8.00 4.02
N PHE A 337 -16.65 7.51 5.12
CA PHE A 337 -17.94 6.83 5.13
C PHE A 337 -19.05 7.78 4.70
N SER A 338 -19.77 7.45 3.63
CA SER A 338 -20.79 8.33 3.05
C SER A 338 -21.99 7.56 2.53
N ASP A 339 -23.11 8.29 2.33
CA ASP A 339 -24.24 7.77 1.59
C ASP A 339 -23.96 7.74 0.07
N GLU A 340 -24.92 7.24 -0.68
CA GLU A 340 -24.85 7.16 -2.14
C GLU A 340 -24.74 8.52 -2.86
N ASN A 341 -25.00 9.63 -2.16
CA ASN A 341 -24.91 10.99 -2.68
C ASN A 341 -23.61 11.70 -2.24
N GLY A 342 -22.75 11.02 -1.46
CA GLY A 342 -21.50 11.55 -0.93
C GLY A 342 -21.66 12.35 0.37
N ASN A 343 -22.84 12.36 0.99
CA ASN A 343 -22.99 12.98 2.29
C ASN A 343 -22.33 12.14 3.37
N ALA A 344 -21.49 12.75 4.19
CA ALA A 344 -20.84 12.06 5.29
C ALA A 344 -21.86 11.44 6.26
N LEU A 345 -21.61 10.22 6.66
CA LEU A 345 -22.41 9.49 7.65
C LEU A 345 -21.50 8.92 8.75
N THR A 346 -22.10 8.68 9.89
CA THR A 346 -21.42 7.92 10.96
C THR A 346 -21.45 6.43 10.61
N PRO A 347 -20.29 5.72 10.59
CA PRO A 347 -20.25 4.28 10.43
C PRO A 347 -21.07 3.59 11.53
N PRO A 348 -21.70 2.44 11.23
CA PRO A 348 -22.51 1.76 12.22
C PRO A 348 -21.68 1.25 13.40
N HIS A 349 -22.23 1.38 14.58
CA HIS A 349 -21.79 0.66 15.76
C HIS A 349 -22.51 -0.67 15.86
N ASN A 350 -21.83 -1.71 16.28
CA ASN A 350 -22.38 -3.05 16.47
C ASN A 350 -23.10 -3.58 15.22
N GLN A 351 -22.59 -3.28 14.05
CA GLN A 351 -23.10 -3.85 12.82
C GLN A 351 -22.95 -5.38 12.86
N ASN A 352 -24.04 -6.09 12.58
CA ASN A 352 -23.95 -7.52 12.32
C ASN A 352 -23.36 -7.73 10.92
N VAL A 353 -22.08 -7.78 10.87
CA VAL A 353 -21.39 -8.17 9.65
C VAL A 353 -21.31 -9.68 9.68
N TRP A 354 -21.96 -10.33 8.68
CA TRP A 354 -21.85 -11.75 8.56
C TRP A 354 -22.44 -12.53 9.77
N ALA A 355 -22.60 -13.83 9.70
CA ALA A 355 -23.18 -14.66 10.78
C ALA A 355 -22.41 -14.64 12.12
N GLY A 356 -21.46 -13.74 12.30
CA GLY A 356 -20.49 -13.73 13.38
C GLY A 356 -20.78 -12.84 14.58
N GLY A 357 -21.65 -11.90 14.49
CA GLY A 357 -21.97 -11.01 15.60
C GLY A 357 -21.64 -9.53 15.34
N PRO A 358 -21.88 -8.67 16.31
CA PRO A 358 -21.68 -7.25 16.16
C PRO A 358 -20.20 -6.89 16.08
N VAL A 359 -19.84 -6.06 15.13
CA VAL A 359 -18.53 -5.36 15.04
C VAL A 359 -18.77 -3.88 15.14
N ASP A 360 -17.81 -3.20 15.72
CA ASP A 360 -17.78 -1.74 15.74
C ASP A 360 -16.85 -1.26 14.63
N GLU A 361 -17.35 -0.47 13.71
CA GLU A 361 -16.56 0.03 12.58
C GLU A 361 -15.76 1.28 12.94
N ILE A 362 -15.97 1.85 14.14
CA ILE A 362 -15.14 2.94 14.67
C ILE A 362 -14.00 2.34 15.48
N GLU A 363 -12.78 2.71 15.11
CA GLU A 363 -11.57 2.18 15.75
C GLU A 363 -11.44 2.64 17.20
N ASP A 364 -11.06 1.72 18.07
CA ASP A 364 -10.63 1.99 19.42
C ASP A 364 -9.26 1.32 19.69
N PRO A 365 -8.15 2.04 19.50
CA PRO A 365 -6.80 1.54 19.73
C PRO A 365 -6.41 1.56 21.21
N ASN A 366 -7.31 1.87 22.13
CA ASN A 366 -6.99 1.89 23.56
C ASN A 366 -6.62 0.47 24.03
N PRO A 367 -5.51 0.32 24.76
CA PRO A 367 -5.09 -0.99 25.23
C PRO A 367 -6.09 -1.60 26.21
N VAL A 368 -6.27 -2.90 26.10
CA VAL A 368 -7.05 -3.67 27.07
C VAL A 368 -6.40 -3.58 28.42
N ALA A 369 -7.17 -3.25 29.46
CA ALA A 369 -6.64 -3.08 30.82
C ALA A 369 -5.84 -4.29 31.30
N GLY A 370 -4.64 -4.04 31.77
CA GLY A 370 -3.70 -5.07 32.26
C GLY A 370 -2.91 -5.77 31.15
N THR A 371 -3.01 -5.32 29.89
CA THR A 371 -2.16 -5.75 28.78
C THR A 371 -1.13 -4.68 28.45
N ASN A 372 -0.07 -5.06 27.74
CA ASN A 372 0.91 -4.10 27.25
C ASN A 372 0.64 -3.80 25.78
N ASN A 373 -0.10 -2.73 25.49
CA ASN A 373 -0.43 -2.23 24.15
C ASN A 373 -1.46 -3.03 23.32
N TRP A 374 -1.93 -4.16 23.79
CA TRP A 374 -2.86 -4.95 22.98
C TRP A 374 -4.31 -4.47 23.10
N TRP A 375 -5.04 -4.41 21.99
CA TRP A 375 -6.47 -4.07 21.94
C TRP A 375 -7.27 -5.03 21.08
N THR A 376 -8.60 -5.04 21.24
CA THR A 376 -9.49 -6.02 20.64
C THR A 376 -10.22 -5.53 19.39
N GLN A 377 -10.23 -4.24 19.15
CA GLN A 377 -10.98 -3.60 18.06
C GLN A 377 -10.05 -3.09 16.98
N ASP A 378 -9.21 -3.95 16.54
CA ASP A 378 -8.29 -3.70 15.48
C ASP A 378 -8.98 -4.05 14.17
N GLY A 379 -9.46 -3.04 13.43
CA GLY A 379 -10.20 -3.21 12.18
C GLY A 379 -9.52 -4.20 11.25
N TYR A 380 -10.18 -4.91 10.40
CA TYR A 380 -9.68 -5.95 9.48
C TYR A 380 -8.97 -7.15 10.15
N GLY A 381 -8.70 -7.16 11.44
CA GLY A 381 -7.74 -8.09 11.91
C GLY A 381 -7.96 -8.86 13.14
N GLY A 382 -9.00 -8.83 13.83
CA GLY A 382 -9.22 -9.75 14.93
C GLY A 382 -9.82 -11.11 14.51
N PHE A 383 -9.21 -11.85 13.58
CA PHE A 383 -9.71 -13.19 13.26
C PHE A 383 -9.56 -14.10 14.49
N CYS A 384 -10.61 -14.26 15.24
CA CYS A 384 -10.69 -15.27 16.27
C CYS A 384 -11.45 -16.51 15.75
N GLY A 385 -11.26 -17.66 16.38
CA GLY A 385 -11.95 -18.90 16.04
C GLY A 385 -11.07 -20.02 15.51
N SER A 386 -9.74 -19.81 15.42
CA SER A 386 -8.79 -20.89 15.24
C SER A 386 -8.46 -21.55 16.60
N ILE A 387 -7.86 -22.75 16.56
CA ILE A 387 -7.38 -23.44 17.78
C ILE A 387 -6.31 -22.60 18.51
N THR A 388 -5.56 -21.81 17.75
CA THR A 388 -4.47 -20.95 18.28
C THR A 388 -4.97 -19.55 18.66
N ASN A 389 -6.15 -19.16 18.18
CA ASN A 389 -6.78 -17.87 18.47
C ASN A 389 -8.28 -18.09 18.74
N PRO A 390 -8.68 -18.63 19.91
CA PRO A 390 -10.09 -18.84 20.21
C PRO A 390 -10.80 -17.50 20.45
N CYS A 391 -11.99 -17.36 19.89
CA CYS A 391 -12.83 -16.20 20.13
C CYS A 391 -13.12 -16.03 21.63
N PRO A 392 -13.26 -14.81 22.13
CA PRO A 392 -13.82 -14.54 23.44
C PRO A 392 -15.18 -15.22 23.62
N THR A 393 -15.51 -15.63 24.84
CA THR A 393 -16.78 -16.34 25.14
C THR A 393 -17.96 -15.51 24.66
N GLY A 394 -18.74 -16.07 23.75
CA GLY A 394 -19.93 -15.42 23.16
C GLY A 394 -19.67 -14.67 21.87
N VAL A 395 -18.44 -14.64 21.39
CA VAL A 395 -18.06 -14.08 20.09
C VAL A 395 -17.71 -15.23 19.16
N SER A 396 -18.32 -15.30 18.01
CA SER A 396 -18.03 -16.32 16.99
C SER A 396 -17.26 -15.67 15.85
N ASN A 397 -16.06 -16.14 15.62
CA ASN A 397 -15.30 -16.01 14.38
C ASN A 397 -15.44 -14.63 13.69
N VAL A 398 -15.15 -13.55 14.41
CA VAL A 398 -15.36 -12.18 13.95
C VAL A 398 -14.01 -11.53 13.77
N TYR A 399 -13.85 -10.84 12.66
CA TYR A 399 -12.88 -9.78 12.61
C TYR A 399 -13.31 -8.72 13.64
N GLY A 400 -12.46 -8.34 14.57
CA GLY A 400 -12.70 -7.24 15.49
C GLY A 400 -12.77 -5.93 14.71
N GLY A 401 -13.74 -5.10 15.01
CA GLY A 401 -14.13 -3.93 14.23
C GLY A 401 -13.11 -2.83 14.06
N GLY A 402 -13.46 -1.71 13.57
CA GLY A 402 -12.80 -0.43 13.53
C GLY A 402 -11.81 -0.20 12.39
N SER A 403 -12.22 0.58 11.40
CA SER A 403 -11.32 1.15 10.39
C SER A 403 -11.62 2.62 10.13
N TYR A 404 -12.50 3.21 10.93
CA TYR A 404 -12.95 4.59 10.75
C TYR A 404 -12.72 5.41 12.01
N THR A 405 -12.36 6.68 11.80
CA THR A 405 -12.36 7.69 12.87
C THR A 405 -12.78 9.06 12.34
N ASP A 406 -13.48 9.85 13.17
CA ASP A 406 -13.56 11.31 12.97
C ASP A 406 -12.30 11.94 13.57
N CYS A 407 -11.30 12.10 12.75
CA CYS A 407 -10.01 12.64 13.17
C CYS A 407 -10.02 14.14 13.44
N SER A 408 -11.16 14.80 13.33
CA SER A 408 -11.35 16.18 13.79
C SER A 408 -11.74 16.28 15.28
N ASP A 409 -12.20 15.19 15.88
CA ASP A 409 -12.64 15.13 17.26
C ASP A 409 -11.62 14.40 18.15
N SER A 410 -10.89 15.18 18.95
CA SER A 410 -9.88 14.67 19.88
C SER A 410 -10.41 13.74 20.97
N SER A 411 -11.73 13.63 21.13
CA SER A 411 -12.37 12.71 22.08
C SER A 411 -12.50 11.28 21.55
N HIS A 412 -12.34 11.08 20.24
CA HIS A 412 -12.27 9.75 19.67
C HIS A 412 -10.99 9.03 20.12
N PRO A 413 -11.07 7.70 20.38
CA PRO A 413 -9.91 6.93 20.81
C PRO A 413 -8.73 7.07 19.83
N GLY A 414 -7.53 7.28 20.35
CA GLY A 414 -6.29 7.44 19.58
C GLY A 414 -6.10 8.77 18.87
N VAL A 415 -7.15 9.57 18.66
CA VAL A 415 -7.09 10.83 17.90
C VAL A 415 -6.35 11.94 18.65
N GLY A 416 -6.68 12.14 19.93
CA GLY A 416 -6.13 13.22 20.74
C GLY A 416 -4.59 13.26 20.78
N PRO A 417 -3.89 12.15 21.02
CA PRO A 417 -2.41 12.09 21.00
C PRO A 417 -1.80 12.54 19.67
N ILE A 418 -2.34 12.12 18.52
CA ILE A 418 -1.85 12.50 17.20
C ILE A 418 -2.07 13.99 16.94
N LEU A 419 -3.27 14.50 17.21
CA LEU A 419 -3.58 15.94 17.05
C LEU A 419 -2.69 16.82 17.94
N THR A 420 -2.40 16.38 19.17
CA THR A 420 -1.51 17.08 20.09
C THR A 420 -0.08 17.12 19.55
N TYR A 421 0.40 16.01 19.02
CA TYR A 421 1.71 15.94 18.38
C TYR A 421 1.80 16.86 17.15
N LEU A 422 0.84 16.80 16.24
CA LEU A 422 0.82 17.65 15.03
C LEU A 422 0.79 19.15 15.39
N ALA A 423 0.05 19.52 16.42
CA ALA A 423 0.01 20.90 16.91
C ALA A 423 1.31 21.36 17.56
N SER A 424 2.14 20.45 18.06
CA SER A 424 3.43 20.74 18.70
C SER A 424 4.57 20.95 17.72
N LEU A 425 4.42 20.53 16.46
CA LEU A 425 5.42 20.69 15.40
C LEU A 425 5.66 22.18 15.06
N ASN A 426 6.81 22.47 14.44
CA ASN A 426 7.15 23.83 14.05
C ASN A 426 7.56 23.90 12.55
N PRO A 427 6.69 24.42 11.68
CA PRO A 427 5.34 24.95 11.96
C PRO A 427 4.35 23.82 12.35
N PRO A 428 3.25 24.16 13.07
CA PRO A 428 2.19 23.20 13.35
C PRO A 428 1.54 22.67 12.09
N ILE A 429 1.28 21.37 12.06
CA ILE A 429 0.64 20.67 10.96
C ILE A 429 -0.86 20.56 11.20
N LYS A 430 -1.66 20.82 10.16
CA LYS A 430 -3.11 20.65 10.19
C LYS A 430 -3.48 19.18 9.99
N SER A 431 -4.55 18.73 10.63
CA SER A 431 -5.02 17.34 10.52
C SER A 431 -5.58 16.98 9.13
N ASN A 432 -6.02 17.94 8.34
CA ASN A 432 -6.79 17.73 7.10
C ASN A 432 -8.09 16.93 7.31
N CYS A 433 -8.67 16.98 8.51
CA CYS A 433 -9.91 16.30 8.88
C CYS A 433 -11.07 17.28 8.93
N GLU A 434 -12.20 16.91 8.36
CA GLU A 434 -13.44 17.68 8.41
C GLU A 434 -14.36 17.12 9.47
N GLN A 435 -15.03 18.01 10.22
CA GLN A 435 -15.89 17.61 11.33
C GLN A 435 -17.05 16.72 10.85
N GLY A 436 -17.25 15.62 11.55
CA GLY A 436 -18.32 14.65 11.25
C GLY A 436 -18.01 13.75 10.06
N HIS A 437 -16.77 13.79 9.53
CA HIS A 437 -16.31 12.88 8.50
C HIS A 437 -15.51 11.74 9.14
N TYR A 438 -15.98 10.53 8.98
CA TYR A 438 -15.32 9.33 9.46
C TYR A 438 -14.46 8.76 8.34
N TYR A 439 -13.16 9.00 8.42
CA TYR A 439 -12.18 8.58 7.42
C TYR A 439 -11.79 7.12 7.60
N LEU A 440 -11.71 6.41 6.47
CA LEU A 440 -11.10 5.09 6.42
C LEU A 440 -9.59 5.23 6.55
N PHE A 441 -8.96 4.43 7.39
CA PHE A 441 -7.50 4.45 7.61
C PHE A 441 -6.86 3.06 7.76
N ASN A 442 -7.61 2.01 7.47
CA ASN A 442 -7.14 0.64 7.37
C ASN A 442 -7.77 -0.05 6.14
N ASN A 443 -7.62 -1.37 6.05
CA ASN A 443 -8.15 -2.15 4.94
C ASN A 443 -9.64 -2.41 5.08
N TYR A 444 -10.41 -2.06 4.05
CA TYR A 444 -11.81 -2.44 3.89
C TYR A 444 -12.08 -2.77 2.43
N ASN A 445 -12.94 -3.73 2.18
CA ASN A 445 -13.29 -4.11 0.82
C ASN A 445 -14.13 -3.02 0.12
N PRO A 446 -13.99 -2.84 -1.19
CA PRO A 446 -14.82 -1.91 -1.94
C PRO A 446 -16.29 -2.32 -1.91
N GLY A 447 -17.19 -1.33 -1.93
CA GLY A 447 -18.64 -1.52 -1.86
C GLY A 447 -19.29 -2.06 -3.11
N TYR A 448 -18.51 -2.44 -4.12
CA TYR A 448 -18.97 -3.01 -5.38
C TYR A 448 -18.24 -4.32 -5.69
N PHE A 449 -18.96 -5.26 -6.31
CA PHE A 449 -18.34 -6.38 -7.01
C PHE A 449 -17.76 -5.93 -8.35
N GLY A 450 -16.89 -6.73 -8.95
CA GLY A 450 -16.23 -6.40 -10.21
C GLY A 450 -17.18 -6.16 -11.39
N ASP A 451 -18.40 -6.68 -11.35
CA ASP A 451 -19.45 -6.43 -12.32
C ASP A 451 -20.22 -5.12 -12.07
N GLY A 452 -19.91 -4.42 -10.97
CA GLY A 452 -20.55 -3.17 -10.56
C GLY A 452 -21.81 -3.32 -9.75
N SER A 453 -22.21 -4.55 -9.40
CA SER A 453 -23.28 -4.78 -8.42
C SER A 453 -22.84 -4.39 -7.01
N ASP A 454 -23.80 -4.02 -6.19
CA ASP A 454 -23.58 -3.53 -4.84
C ASP A 454 -23.16 -4.67 -3.90
N ALA A 455 -21.95 -4.60 -3.38
CA ALA A 455 -21.40 -5.53 -2.39
C ALA A 455 -21.65 -5.07 -0.95
N PHE A 456 -21.85 -3.76 -0.73
CA PHE A 456 -22.06 -3.20 0.61
C PHE A 456 -23.41 -3.63 1.20
N THR A 457 -24.44 -3.69 0.37
CA THR A 457 -25.79 -4.14 0.79
C THR A 457 -26.07 -5.60 0.51
N ASP A 458 -25.10 -6.36 0.01
CA ASP A 458 -25.27 -7.78 -0.26
C ASP A 458 -25.48 -8.57 1.04
N THR A 459 -26.56 -9.33 1.11
CA THR A 459 -26.92 -10.16 2.26
C THR A 459 -26.52 -11.63 2.09
N ASN A 460 -25.80 -11.97 1.02
CA ASN A 460 -25.30 -13.32 0.82
C ASN A 460 -24.31 -13.71 1.92
N SER A 461 -24.43 -14.92 2.47
CA SER A 461 -23.52 -15.41 3.50
C SER A 461 -22.06 -15.56 3.05
N ASN A 462 -21.81 -15.52 1.74
CA ASN A 462 -20.48 -15.54 1.13
C ASN A 462 -19.99 -14.13 0.77
N ASN A 463 -20.75 -13.07 1.07
CA ASN A 463 -20.31 -11.72 0.77
C ASN A 463 -19.00 -11.39 1.50
N THR A 464 -18.28 -10.47 0.94
CA THR A 464 -17.05 -9.97 1.55
C THR A 464 -17.42 -9.13 2.78
N PRO A 465 -17.00 -9.51 3.99
CA PRO A 465 -17.21 -8.67 5.17
C PRO A 465 -16.37 -7.41 5.06
N PHE A 466 -16.68 -6.38 5.86
CA PHE A 466 -15.95 -5.11 5.92
C PHE A 466 -15.85 -4.40 4.56
N THR A 467 -17.00 -4.16 3.96
CA THR A 467 -17.13 -3.34 2.77
C THR A 467 -17.44 -1.89 3.17
N ILE A 468 -16.79 -0.95 2.50
CA ILE A 468 -17.15 0.47 2.58
C ILE A 468 -18.19 0.80 1.50
N PRO A 469 -19.18 1.66 1.75
CA PRO A 469 -20.05 2.16 0.68
C PRO A 469 -19.23 2.79 -0.43
N GLY A 470 -19.71 2.68 -1.67
CA GLY A 470 -19.02 3.31 -2.80
C GLY A 470 -18.90 4.82 -2.62
N THR A 471 -17.67 5.34 -2.77
CA THR A 471 -17.41 6.78 -2.64
C THR A 471 -17.76 7.57 -3.91
N THR A 472 -18.20 8.81 -3.73
CA THR A 472 -18.37 9.80 -4.80
C THR A 472 -17.22 10.81 -4.86
N GLN A 473 -16.20 10.65 -4.01
CA GLN A 473 -15.00 11.50 -4.02
C GLN A 473 -14.30 11.39 -5.38
N ARG A 474 -13.70 12.49 -5.80
CA ARG A 474 -12.97 12.54 -7.06
C ARG A 474 -11.65 11.78 -6.98
N SER A 475 -11.30 11.12 -8.06
CA SER A 475 -10.03 10.43 -8.24
C SER A 475 -9.27 11.01 -9.46
N ILE A 476 -8.05 10.59 -9.64
CA ILE A 476 -7.29 10.88 -10.85
C ILE A 476 -8.01 10.37 -12.11
N GLY A 477 -8.80 9.30 -12.00
CA GLY A 477 -9.62 8.78 -13.10
C GLY A 477 -10.62 9.81 -13.65
N ASP A 478 -11.25 10.61 -12.77
CA ASP A 478 -12.13 11.70 -13.18
C ASP A 478 -11.38 12.80 -13.93
N VAL A 479 -10.22 13.19 -13.39
CA VAL A 479 -9.37 14.22 -13.99
C VAL A 479 -8.91 13.81 -15.39
N LEU A 480 -8.51 12.55 -15.56
CA LEU A 480 -8.09 11.99 -16.83
C LEU A 480 -9.25 11.94 -17.85
N LEU A 481 -10.44 11.47 -17.41
CA LEU A 481 -11.65 11.44 -18.26
C LEU A 481 -12.06 12.83 -18.75
N GLU A 482 -12.12 13.82 -17.84
CA GLU A 482 -12.49 15.20 -18.15
C GLU A 482 -11.55 15.87 -19.16
N ASN A 483 -10.28 15.44 -19.16
CA ASN A 483 -9.25 15.99 -20.03
C ASN A 483 -8.96 15.13 -21.27
N ASN A 484 -9.73 14.08 -21.54
CA ASN A 484 -9.52 13.13 -22.64
C ASN A 484 -8.12 12.51 -22.66
N VAL A 485 -7.55 12.26 -21.48
CA VAL A 485 -6.33 11.49 -21.33
C VAL A 485 -6.70 10.03 -21.12
N SER A 486 -6.25 9.17 -22.02
CA SER A 486 -6.59 7.73 -21.95
C SER A 486 -5.91 7.06 -20.77
N TRP A 487 -6.64 6.19 -20.07
CA TRP A 487 -6.10 5.46 -18.94
C TRP A 487 -6.73 4.09 -18.76
N LYS A 488 -6.03 3.18 -18.12
CA LYS A 488 -6.54 1.87 -17.68
C LYS A 488 -5.88 1.46 -16.35
N SER A 489 -6.62 0.71 -15.55
CA SER A 489 -6.11 -0.02 -14.39
C SER A 489 -6.08 -1.50 -14.75
N TYR A 490 -4.87 -2.06 -14.83
CA TYR A 490 -4.62 -3.45 -15.16
C TYR A 490 -4.29 -4.23 -13.88
N ASN A 491 -5.20 -5.08 -13.48
CA ASN A 491 -5.06 -5.84 -12.24
C ASN A 491 -4.94 -7.33 -12.58
N ASP A 492 -3.89 -7.94 -12.10
CA ASP A 492 -3.68 -9.37 -12.32
C ASP A 492 -4.82 -10.18 -11.70
N GLN A 493 -5.36 -11.12 -12.47
CA GLN A 493 -6.51 -11.96 -12.13
C GLN A 493 -7.86 -11.23 -11.99
N TRP A 494 -7.99 -10.02 -12.54
CA TRP A 494 -9.29 -9.34 -12.62
C TRP A 494 -10.36 -10.19 -13.32
N ASN A 495 -10.00 -10.88 -14.40
CA ASN A 495 -10.94 -11.75 -15.13
C ASN A 495 -11.38 -12.97 -14.29
N ALA A 496 -10.53 -13.51 -13.42
CA ALA A 496 -10.92 -14.57 -12.49
C ALA A 496 -11.90 -14.04 -11.44
N TYR A 497 -11.62 -12.88 -10.86
CA TYR A 497 -12.51 -12.22 -9.91
C TYR A 497 -13.90 -11.93 -10.46
N LEU A 498 -14.01 -11.52 -11.73
CA LEU A 498 -15.33 -11.32 -12.39
C LEU A 498 -16.19 -12.61 -12.42
N THR A 499 -15.58 -13.78 -12.33
CA THR A 499 -16.28 -15.08 -12.29
C THR A 499 -16.39 -15.68 -10.89
N ASP A 500 -15.66 -15.12 -9.93
CA ASP A 500 -15.68 -15.53 -8.50
C ASP A 500 -15.73 -14.29 -7.59
N PRO A 501 -16.83 -13.50 -7.62
CA PRO A 501 -16.90 -12.21 -6.94
C PRO A 501 -16.81 -12.31 -5.42
N TYR A 502 -17.07 -13.48 -4.85
CA TYR A 502 -16.90 -13.75 -3.42
C TYR A 502 -15.52 -14.31 -3.06
N GLN A 503 -14.64 -14.42 -4.03
CA GLN A 503 -13.28 -14.97 -3.87
C GLN A 503 -13.24 -16.31 -3.14
N LEU A 504 -14.15 -17.22 -3.48
CA LEU A 504 -14.23 -18.57 -2.89
C LEU A 504 -13.01 -19.43 -3.25
N ASN A 505 -12.31 -19.08 -4.35
CA ASN A 505 -11.06 -19.71 -4.79
C ASN A 505 -9.82 -18.90 -4.42
N TYR A 506 -9.95 -17.92 -3.53
CA TYR A 506 -8.82 -17.17 -3.02
C TYR A 506 -7.83 -18.12 -2.34
N GLY A 507 -6.56 -18.00 -2.67
CA GLY A 507 -5.55 -18.90 -2.16
C GLY A 507 -5.41 -20.23 -2.90
N ALA A 508 -6.29 -20.57 -3.85
CA ALA A 508 -6.11 -21.76 -4.69
C ALA A 508 -4.95 -21.55 -5.68
N VAL A 509 -4.10 -22.56 -5.82
CA VAL A 509 -3.00 -22.53 -6.79
C VAL A 509 -3.44 -23.10 -8.13
N GLY A 510 -3.12 -22.42 -9.22
CA GLY A 510 -3.37 -22.90 -10.58
C GLY A 510 -4.38 -22.06 -11.36
N PRO A 511 -4.90 -22.57 -12.48
CA PRO A 511 -5.70 -21.78 -13.43
C PRO A 511 -7.09 -21.35 -12.90
N THR A 512 -7.52 -21.90 -11.77
CA THR A 512 -8.77 -21.51 -11.08
C THR A 512 -8.48 -20.60 -9.89
N SER A 513 -7.25 -20.18 -9.69
CA SER A 513 -6.88 -19.25 -8.63
C SER A 513 -7.56 -17.90 -8.82
N ASP A 514 -8.02 -17.33 -7.73
CA ASP A 514 -8.46 -15.95 -7.64
C ASP A 514 -7.65 -15.25 -6.54
N GLN A 515 -6.58 -14.60 -6.93
CA GLN A 515 -5.70 -13.83 -6.06
C GLN A 515 -5.72 -12.33 -6.43
N TYR A 516 -6.81 -11.88 -7.05
CA TYR A 516 -7.04 -10.48 -7.28
C TYR A 516 -7.09 -9.73 -5.94
N CYS A 517 -6.29 -8.68 -5.82
CA CYS A 517 -6.34 -7.81 -4.65
C CYS A 517 -7.46 -6.78 -4.81
N ASN A 518 -8.63 -7.04 -4.23
CA ASN A 518 -9.78 -6.15 -4.35
C ASN A 518 -9.58 -4.83 -3.60
N ILE A 519 -8.87 -4.82 -2.48
CA ILE A 519 -8.55 -3.63 -1.71
C ILE A 519 -7.46 -2.75 -2.36
N CYS A 520 -6.71 -3.30 -3.32
CA CYS A 520 -5.59 -2.62 -3.97
C CYS A 520 -6.00 -1.79 -5.20
N ASN A 521 -7.25 -1.79 -5.59
CA ASN A 521 -7.72 -1.05 -6.75
C ASN A 521 -8.57 0.14 -6.32
N GLY A 522 -7.98 1.33 -6.17
CA GLY A 522 -8.67 2.52 -5.71
C GLY A 522 -9.90 2.89 -6.56
N PHE A 523 -9.88 2.60 -7.86
CA PHE A 523 -11.05 2.83 -8.71
C PHE A 523 -12.24 1.90 -8.40
N HIS A 524 -11.98 0.76 -7.77
CA HIS A 524 -13.01 -0.18 -7.34
C HIS A 524 -13.89 0.39 -6.22
N TYR A 525 -13.41 1.39 -5.48
CA TYR A 525 -14.19 2.09 -4.45
C TYR A 525 -15.10 3.17 -5.03
N GLN A 526 -14.86 3.61 -6.27
CA GLN A 526 -15.51 4.80 -6.81
C GLN A 526 -16.83 4.48 -7.50
N LYS A 527 -17.94 5.04 -6.98
CA LYS A 527 -19.29 4.85 -7.50
C LYS A 527 -19.41 5.14 -8.99
N GLN A 528 -18.89 6.27 -9.45
CA GLN A 528 -19.00 6.70 -10.85
C GLN A 528 -18.37 5.71 -11.82
N ILE A 529 -17.26 5.11 -11.47
CA ILE A 529 -16.57 4.11 -12.28
C ILE A 529 -17.33 2.78 -12.23
N MET A 530 -17.64 2.31 -11.02
CA MET A 530 -18.18 0.98 -10.83
C MET A 530 -19.61 0.81 -11.33
N THR A 531 -20.48 1.82 -11.17
CA THR A 531 -21.86 1.74 -11.60
C THR A 531 -22.08 2.08 -13.09
N ASN A 532 -21.04 2.58 -13.77
CA ASN A 532 -21.08 2.86 -15.20
C ASN A 532 -20.40 1.74 -16.00
N ASP A 533 -21.20 0.86 -16.60
CA ASP A 533 -20.73 -0.28 -17.40
C ASP A 533 -19.74 0.11 -18.50
N GLY A 534 -19.97 1.24 -19.16
CA GLY A 534 -19.10 1.73 -20.23
C GLY A 534 -17.72 2.11 -19.71
N ILE A 535 -17.67 2.93 -18.65
CA ILE A 535 -16.42 3.35 -18.01
C ILE A 535 -15.72 2.14 -17.39
N ARG A 536 -16.41 1.37 -16.56
CA ARG A 536 -15.82 0.21 -15.88
C ARG A 536 -15.17 -0.76 -16.85
N LYS A 537 -15.88 -1.20 -17.87
CA LYS A 537 -15.38 -2.16 -18.87
C LYS A 537 -14.30 -1.58 -19.79
N ALA A 538 -14.26 -0.28 -19.99
CA ALA A 538 -13.21 0.38 -20.76
C ALA A 538 -11.90 0.47 -19.97
N HIS A 539 -11.97 0.74 -18.68
CA HIS A 539 -10.83 1.16 -17.87
C HIS A 539 -10.32 0.10 -16.89
N LEU A 540 -11.19 -0.77 -16.32
CA LEU A 540 -10.74 -1.84 -15.43
C LEU A 540 -10.47 -3.11 -16.24
N LYS A 541 -9.22 -3.56 -16.23
CA LYS A 541 -8.68 -4.58 -17.11
C LYS A 541 -7.84 -5.60 -16.36
N ASP A 542 -7.62 -6.72 -17.00
CA ASP A 542 -6.68 -7.75 -16.56
C ASP A 542 -5.28 -7.49 -17.13
N THR A 543 -4.24 -8.02 -16.50
CA THR A 543 -2.86 -7.91 -17.01
C THR A 543 -2.68 -8.60 -18.36
N THR A 544 -3.54 -9.57 -18.72
CA THR A 544 -3.56 -10.13 -20.09
C THR A 544 -3.90 -9.08 -21.14
N ASP A 545 -4.77 -8.10 -20.81
CA ASP A 545 -5.06 -6.95 -21.67
C ASP A 545 -3.84 -6.02 -21.77
N LEU A 546 -3.11 -5.77 -20.66
CA LEU A 546 -1.88 -4.99 -20.68
C LEU A 546 -0.87 -5.54 -21.69
N TYR A 547 -0.60 -6.85 -21.64
CA TYR A 547 0.34 -7.46 -22.58
C TYR A 547 -0.15 -7.41 -24.02
N ALA A 548 -1.47 -7.51 -24.23
CA ALA A 548 -2.06 -7.36 -25.56
C ALA A 548 -1.93 -5.92 -26.08
N ASP A 549 -2.19 -4.92 -25.23
CA ASP A 549 -2.07 -3.51 -25.59
C ASP A 549 -0.61 -3.11 -25.87
N ILE A 550 0.35 -3.53 -25.05
CA ILE A 550 1.78 -3.33 -25.31
C ILE A 550 2.18 -3.95 -26.66
N LYS A 551 1.75 -5.19 -26.93
CA LYS A 551 2.09 -5.88 -28.18
C LYS A 551 1.54 -5.20 -29.41
N LYS A 552 0.36 -4.58 -29.32
CA LYS A 552 -0.28 -3.84 -30.42
C LYS A 552 0.25 -2.42 -30.58
N GLY A 553 0.87 -1.85 -29.55
CA GLY A 553 1.21 -0.43 -29.49
C GLY A 553 0.06 0.46 -29.04
N ASP A 554 -1.00 -0.11 -28.46
CA ASP A 554 -2.23 0.58 -28.05
C ASP A 554 -2.25 0.92 -26.55
N LEU A 555 -1.06 1.07 -25.93
CA LEU A 555 -0.95 1.40 -24.51
C LEU A 555 -1.61 2.77 -24.23
N PRO A 556 -2.47 2.92 -23.20
CA PRO A 556 -3.06 4.22 -22.87
C PRO A 556 -1.99 5.19 -22.34
N ALA A 557 -2.37 6.46 -22.22
CA ALA A 557 -1.48 7.47 -21.67
C ALA A 557 -1.10 7.20 -20.21
N VAL A 558 -2.03 6.70 -19.38
CA VAL A 558 -1.76 6.34 -17.99
C VAL A 558 -2.23 4.90 -17.72
N SER A 559 -1.36 4.10 -17.14
CA SER A 559 -1.59 2.70 -16.77
C SER A 559 -1.23 2.47 -15.31
N PHE A 560 -2.19 2.08 -14.49
CA PHE A 560 -1.94 1.56 -13.15
C PHE A 560 -1.89 0.03 -13.24
N VAL A 561 -0.90 -0.60 -12.65
CA VAL A 561 -0.66 -2.04 -12.78
C VAL A 561 -0.43 -2.66 -11.40
N LYS A 562 -1.31 -3.57 -11.02
CA LYS A 562 -1.21 -4.30 -9.76
C LYS A 562 -1.05 -5.80 -10.03
N PRO A 563 0.03 -6.44 -9.53
CA PRO A 563 0.16 -7.89 -9.52
C PRO A 563 -0.85 -8.55 -8.58
N SER A 564 -1.14 -9.82 -8.81
CA SER A 564 -1.93 -10.64 -7.88
C SER A 564 -1.13 -10.98 -6.62
N GLY A 565 -1.82 -11.37 -5.56
CA GLY A 565 -1.22 -11.78 -4.29
C GLY A 565 -0.18 -12.91 -4.37
N TRP A 566 -0.09 -13.60 -5.51
CA TRP A 566 0.96 -14.58 -5.75
C TRP A 566 2.31 -13.98 -6.13
N VAL A 567 2.31 -12.84 -6.80
CA VAL A 567 3.52 -12.27 -7.44
C VAL A 567 3.74 -10.79 -7.10
N ASP A 568 3.07 -10.27 -6.10
CA ASP A 568 3.14 -8.87 -5.67
C ASP A 568 4.32 -8.54 -4.75
N GLY A 569 5.00 -9.56 -4.19
CA GLY A 569 6.11 -9.37 -3.26
C GLY A 569 5.71 -9.33 -1.78
N HIS A 570 4.41 -9.42 -1.47
CA HIS A 570 3.91 -9.36 -0.10
C HIS A 570 4.58 -10.39 0.82
N PRO A 571 5.12 -10.00 1.97
CA PRO A 571 5.65 -10.96 2.94
C PRO A 571 4.61 -12.00 3.34
N ALA A 572 5.05 -13.21 3.62
CA ALA A 572 4.26 -14.37 3.99
C ALA A 572 3.35 -14.97 2.88
N SER A 573 2.82 -14.21 1.96
CA SER A 573 1.98 -14.71 0.85
C SER A 573 2.70 -14.79 -0.49
N SER A 574 3.63 -13.87 -0.75
CA SER A 574 4.45 -13.80 -1.96
C SER A 574 5.94 -13.68 -1.62
N LYS A 575 6.77 -13.38 -2.63
CA LYS A 575 8.21 -13.21 -2.50
C LYS A 575 8.68 -12.07 -3.38
N TRP A 576 9.72 -11.36 -2.94
CA TRP A 576 10.27 -10.24 -3.71
C TRP A 576 10.74 -10.64 -5.10
N ASN A 577 11.37 -11.81 -5.23
CA ASN A 577 11.83 -12.31 -6.51
C ASN A 577 10.70 -12.63 -7.51
N LEU A 578 9.49 -12.95 -7.04
CA LEU A 578 8.32 -13.08 -7.91
C LEU A 578 7.88 -11.72 -8.46
N TYR A 579 7.89 -10.69 -7.60
CA TYR A 579 7.65 -9.31 -8.03
C TYR A 579 8.70 -8.83 -9.04
N GLU A 580 9.98 -9.12 -8.79
CA GLU A 580 11.04 -8.85 -9.78
C GLU A 580 10.75 -9.47 -11.15
N GLY A 581 10.26 -10.71 -11.18
CA GLY A 581 9.87 -11.39 -12.42
C GLY A 581 8.68 -10.73 -13.11
N PHE A 582 7.68 -10.31 -12.35
CA PHE A 582 6.52 -9.57 -12.85
C PHE A 582 6.94 -8.23 -13.48
N VAL A 583 7.71 -7.42 -12.76
CA VAL A 583 8.24 -6.14 -13.26
C VAL A 583 9.09 -6.35 -14.52
N LYS A 584 9.99 -7.36 -14.50
CA LYS A 584 10.85 -7.66 -15.64
C LYS A 584 10.06 -7.99 -16.89
N LYS A 585 9.01 -8.76 -16.80
CA LYS A 585 8.14 -9.13 -17.93
C LYS A 585 7.55 -7.89 -18.59
N ILE A 586 7.04 -6.94 -17.81
CA ILE A 586 6.46 -5.69 -18.32
C ILE A 586 7.54 -4.82 -18.96
N VAL A 587 8.66 -4.60 -18.27
CA VAL A 587 9.77 -3.79 -18.78
C VAL A 587 10.31 -4.35 -20.09
N ASP A 588 10.50 -5.67 -20.18
CA ASP A 588 10.98 -6.34 -21.39
C ASP A 588 9.97 -6.21 -22.55
N ALA A 589 8.67 -6.35 -22.25
CA ALA A 589 7.61 -6.21 -23.24
C ALA A 589 7.55 -4.80 -23.84
N VAL A 590 7.61 -3.76 -22.98
CA VAL A 590 7.64 -2.36 -23.43
C VAL A 590 8.89 -2.07 -24.25
N LYS A 591 10.06 -2.52 -23.82
CA LYS A 591 11.33 -2.34 -24.56
C LYS A 591 11.37 -3.06 -25.91
N ALA A 592 10.64 -4.15 -26.05
CA ALA A 592 10.56 -4.87 -27.32
C ALA A 592 9.71 -4.12 -28.37
N ASN A 593 8.95 -3.13 -27.97
CA ASN A 593 8.23 -2.21 -28.84
C ASN A 593 8.94 -0.85 -28.80
N GLU A 594 9.80 -0.57 -29.81
CA GLU A 594 10.65 0.63 -29.82
C GLU A 594 9.82 1.92 -29.78
N ASP A 595 8.69 2.01 -30.49
CA ASP A 595 7.82 3.19 -30.55
C ASP A 595 7.22 3.50 -29.15
N LEU A 596 6.81 2.48 -28.42
CA LEU A 596 6.35 2.65 -27.03
C LEU A 596 7.51 3.01 -26.12
N TRP A 597 8.65 2.31 -26.21
CA TRP A 597 9.79 2.55 -25.35
C TRP A 597 10.27 3.99 -25.40
N GLU A 598 10.36 4.58 -26.59
CA GLU A 598 10.82 5.96 -26.80
C GLU A 598 9.94 7.03 -26.14
N SER A 599 8.74 6.67 -25.69
CA SER A 599 7.80 7.61 -25.07
C SER A 599 7.20 7.15 -23.76
N THR A 600 7.81 6.13 -23.12
CA THR A 600 7.28 5.52 -21.88
C THR A 600 8.14 5.82 -20.67
N ALA A 601 7.48 6.09 -19.53
CA ALA A 601 8.06 6.06 -18.19
C ALA A 601 7.34 4.98 -17.35
N ILE A 602 8.12 4.09 -16.73
CA ILE A 602 7.62 3.03 -15.84
C ILE A 602 8.09 3.35 -14.43
N PHE A 603 7.15 3.60 -13.52
CA PHE A 603 7.39 3.77 -12.09
C PHE A 603 7.20 2.40 -11.42
N VAL A 604 8.21 1.94 -10.70
CA VAL A 604 8.22 0.66 -9.99
C VAL A 604 8.35 0.95 -8.50
N THR A 605 7.33 0.60 -7.73
CA THR A 605 7.26 0.87 -6.29
C THR A 605 6.52 -0.26 -5.55
N THR A 606 6.43 -0.14 -4.22
CA THR A 606 5.47 -0.89 -3.38
C THR A 606 4.40 0.06 -2.87
N ASP A 607 3.30 -0.46 -2.38
CA ASP A 607 2.21 0.30 -1.77
C ASP A 607 2.64 0.93 -0.43
N GLU A 608 3.24 0.12 0.43
CA GLU A 608 3.68 0.50 1.77
C GLU A 608 4.96 -0.22 2.20
N GLY A 609 5.48 0.13 3.38
CA GLY A 609 6.64 -0.52 3.99
C GLY A 609 6.32 -1.84 4.69
N GLY A 610 5.05 -2.17 4.94
CA GLY A 610 4.64 -3.42 5.54
C GLY A 610 5.13 -3.66 6.97
N GLY A 611 5.35 -2.59 7.75
CA GLY A 611 5.82 -2.67 9.13
C GLY A 611 7.32 -3.00 9.29
N TYR A 612 8.08 -3.07 8.21
CA TYR A 612 9.53 -3.17 8.26
C TYR A 612 10.16 -1.83 8.66
N TYR A 613 11.26 -1.92 9.39
CA TYR A 613 12.07 -0.77 9.80
C TYR A 613 12.66 -0.03 8.61
N ASP A 614 12.73 1.28 8.74
CA ASP A 614 13.44 2.17 7.83
C ASP A 614 14.15 3.28 8.62
N SER A 615 15.34 3.69 8.19
CA SER A 615 16.15 4.71 8.86
C SER A 615 15.87 6.14 8.40
N GLY A 616 15.01 6.33 7.39
CA GLY A 616 14.75 7.62 6.78
C GLY A 616 13.97 8.60 7.66
N TYR A 617 14.10 9.88 7.35
CA TYR A 617 13.28 10.92 7.97
C TYR A 617 11.84 10.82 7.51
N VAL A 618 10.88 10.79 8.43
CA VAL A 618 9.44 10.80 8.14
C VAL A 618 8.89 12.20 8.37
N GLN A 619 8.20 12.75 7.37
CA GLN A 619 7.51 14.04 7.42
C GLN A 619 6.02 13.81 7.73
N PRO A 620 5.48 14.26 8.87
CA PRO A 620 4.03 14.30 9.04
C PRO A 620 3.42 15.33 8.10
N LEU A 621 2.53 14.90 7.19
CA LEU A 621 1.85 15.81 6.25
C LEU A 621 0.51 16.29 6.79
N ASP A 622 -0.20 15.43 7.49
CA ASP A 622 -1.49 15.66 8.15
C ASP A 622 -1.75 14.58 9.22
N PHE A 623 -3.00 14.36 9.62
CA PHE A 623 -3.37 13.32 10.59
C PHE A 623 -2.98 11.91 10.13
N PHE A 624 -3.03 11.67 8.83
CA PHE A 624 -2.74 10.36 8.27
C PHE A 624 -1.24 10.07 8.17
N GLY A 625 -0.40 11.06 8.40
CA GLY A 625 1.07 10.94 8.41
C GLY A 625 1.68 11.11 7.02
N ASP A 626 2.79 10.65 6.81
CA ASP A 626 3.49 9.81 5.87
C ASP A 626 4.14 8.71 6.68
N GLY A 627 4.46 7.59 6.05
CA GLY A 627 5.15 6.50 6.72
C GLY A 627 6.61 6.34 6.29
N THR A 628 7.12 5.15 6.48
CA THR A 628 8.48 4.75 6.11
C THR A 628 8.75 4.95 4.62
N ARG A 629 10.02 5.11 4.27
CA ARG A 629 10.44 5.08 2.86
C ARG A 629 10.15 3.72 2.25
N ILE A 630 9.76 3.76 0.98
CA ILE A 630 9.53 2.58 0.14
C ILE A 630 10.35 2.69 -1.15
N PRO A 631 10.64 1.57 -1.84
CA PRO A 631 11.36 1.62 -3.11
C PRO A 631 10.62 2.43 -4.17
N LEU A 632 11.34 3.28 -4.91
CA LEU A 632 10.88 3.86 -6.18
C LEU A 632 12.00 3.83 -7.20
N ILE A 633 11.75 3.19 -8.35
CA ILE A 633 12.64 3.21 -9.51
C ILE A 633 11.85 3.68 -10.73
N VAL A 634 12.44 4.57 -11.51
CA VAL A 634 11.84 5.07 -12.77
C VAL A 634 12.61 4.51 -13.95
N VAL A 635 11.97 3.64 -14.72
CA VAL A 635 12.54 2.98 -15.91
C VAL A 635 12.03 3.69 -17.17
N SER A 636 12.91 4.45 -17.81
CA SER A 636 12.59 5.24 -19.01
C SER A 636 13.85 5.52 -19.81
N PRO A 637 13.76 5.75 -21.14
CA PRO A 637 14.89 6.27 -21.89
C PRO A 637 15.31 7.68 -21.44
N TYR A 638 14.43 8.41 -20.78
CA TYR A 638 14.66 9.76 -20.22
C TYR A 638 15.07 9.76 -18.75
N ALA A 639 15.03 8.63 -18.06
CA ALA A 639 15.51 8.56 -16.69
C ALA A 639 17.00 8.88 -16.61
N LYS A 640 17.41 9.68 -15.64
CA LYS A 640 18.82 9.95 -15.34
C LYS A 640 19.51 8.65 -14.94
N LYS A 641 20.57 8.26 -15.65
CA LYS A 641 21.21 6.94 -15.49
C LYS A 641 21.92 6.80 -14.14
N GLY A 642 21.42 5.86 -13.31
CA GLY A 642 21.93 5.56 -11.98
C GLY A 642 21.92 6.76 -11.05
N HIS A 643 21.01 7.69 -11.26
CA HIS A 643 20.79 8.87 -10.41
C HIS A 643 19.90 8.50 -9.22
N ILE A 644 20.17 9.14 -8.08
CA ILE A 644 19.37 9.00 -6.88
C ILE A 644 18.82 10.36 -6.51
N SER A 645 17.50 10.50 -6.51
CA SER A 645 16.81 11.67 -5.99
C SER A 645 16.68 11.58 -4.48
N HIS A 646 16.99 12.70 -3.81
CA HIS A 646 16.81 12.88 -2.38
C HIS A 646 15.60 13.76 -2.06
N THR A 647 14.83 14.14 -3.08
CA THR A 647 13.62 14.96 -2.92
C THR A 647 12.55 14.17 -2.20
N TYR A 648 12.00 14.71 -1.11
CA TYR A 648 10.90 14.08 -0.38
C TYR A 648 9.68 13.91 -1.27
N ALA A 649 9.17 12.72 -1.38
CA ALA A 649 8.07 12.35 -2.27
C ALA A 649 7.28 11.16 -1.70
N ASP A 650 6.05 10.97 -2.17
CA ASP A 650 5.17 9.85 -1.84
C ASP A 650 4.36 9.39 -3.06
N HIS A 651 3.35 8.54 -2.89
CA HIS A 651 2.48 8.10 -3.99
C HIS A 651 1.77 9.24 -4.71
N VAL A 652 1.39 10.29 -3.99
CA VAL A 652 0.71 11.46 -4.58
C VAL A 652 1.67 12.24 -5.49
N SER A 653 2.97 12.09 -5.31
CA SER A 653 3.97 12.64 -6.24
C SER A 653 3.88 12.05 -7.65
N ILE A 654 3.40 10.81 -7.79
CA ILE A 654 3.10 10.22 -9.11
C ILE A 654 1.91 10.94 -9.74
N LEU A 655 0.89 11.30 -8.97
CA LEU A 655 -0.25 12.08 -9.45
C LEU A 655 0.22 13.47 -9.92
N LYS A 656 1.05 14.15 -9.12
CA LYS A 656 1.67 15.44 -9.50
C LYS A 656 2.50 15.32 -10.80
N PHE A 657 3.21 14.22 -11.00
CA PHE A 657 3.92 13.96 -12.25
C PHE A 657 2.95 13.87 -13.43
N ILE A 658 1.89 13.09 -13.31
CA ILE A 658 0.85 12.93 -14.34
C ILE A 658 0.20 14.28 -14.64
N GLU A 659 -0.25 15.00 -13.62
CA GLU A 659 -0.89 16.30 -13.75
C GLU A 659 0.03 17.31 -14.45
N ARG A 660 1.28 17.40 -14.03
CA ARG A 660 2.26 18.30 -14.65
C ARG A 660 2.55 17.91 -16.09
N ASN A 661 2.68 16.61 -16.40
CA ASN A 661 3.01 16.14 -17.74
C ASN A 661 1.90 16.43 -18.77
N TRP A 662 0.63 16.29 -18.35
CA TRP A 662 -0.53 16.54 -19.22
C TRP A 662 -1.20 17.91 -18.99
N ASP A 663 -0.62 18.79 -18.18
CA ASP A 663 -1.19 20.11 -17.83
C ASP A 663 -2.62 19.98 -17.28
N LEU A 664 -2.78 19.15 -16.25
CA LEU A 664 -4.05 18.87 -15.59
C LEU A 664 -4.19 19.71 -14.32
N ASN A 665 -5.42 19.88 -13.86
CA ASN A 665 -5.69 20.41 -12.53
C ASN A 665 -5.55 19.30 -11.49
N THR A 666 -5.33 19.70 -10.24
CA THR A 666 -5.35 18.79 -9.09
C THR A 666 -6.71 18.13 -8.90
N ILE A 667 -6.72 16.99 -8.23
CA ILE A 667 -7.93 16.15 -8.06
C ILE A 667 -9.02 16.91 -7.30
N SER A 668 -8.66 17.52 -6.17
CA SER A 668 -9.60 18.28 -5.34
C SER A 668 -8.89 19.41 -4.60
N GLY A 669 -9.62 20.27 -3.90
CA GLY A 669 -9.02 21.37 -3.11
C GLY A 669 -8.34 20.92 -1.83
N ARG A 670 -8.51 19.65 -1.41
CA ARG A 670 -7.93 19.09 -0.18
C ARG A 670 -6.95 17.95 -0.41
N SER A 671 -6.88 17.40 -1.64
CA SER A 671 -5.95 16.33 -1.97
C SER A 671 -4.49 16.82 -1.91
N ARG A 672 -3.57 15.93 -1.55
CA ARG A 672 -2.16 16.24 -1.30
C ARG A 672 -1.37 16.63 -2.55
N ASP A 673 -1.90 16.41 -3.74
CA ASP A 673 -1.34 16.92 -5.00
C ASP A 673 -1.26 18.45 -5.07
N ASN A 674 -2.00 19.17 -4.19
CA ASN A 674 -1.88 20.61 -3.98
C ASN A 674 -0.65 21.02 -3.12
N LEU A 675 0.01 20.08 -2.45
CA LEU A 675 1.18 20.43 -1.65
C LEU A 675 2.33 20.96 -2.52
N PRO A 676 3.11 21.94 -2.03
CA PRO A 676 4.24 22.49 -2.78
C PRO A 676 5.34 21.45 -2.98
N ASN A 677 6.18 21.66 -3.98
CA ASN A 677 7.43 20.91 -4.09
C ASN A 677 8.38 21.29 -2.94
N PRO A 678 9.14 20.31 -2.41
CA PRO A 678 10.07 20.55 -1.32
C PRO A 678 11.15 21.56 -1.68
N THR A 679 11.48 22.40 -0.71
CA THR A 679 12.72 23.20 -0.70
C THR A 679 13.60 22.68 0.43
N THR A 680 14.90 22.59 0.20
CA THR A 680 15.87 22.04 1.16
C THR A 680 17.04 22.99 1.37
N VAL A 681 17.81 22.79 2.43
CA VAL A 681 19.07 23.52 2.66
C VAL A 681 20.25 22.73 2.11
N GLN A 682 21.29 23.45 1.71
CA GLN A 682 22.53 22.82 1.29
C GLN A 682 23.09 21.94 2.42
N GLY A 683 23.35 20.67 2.11
CA GLY A 683 23.88 19.69 3.08
C GLY A 683 22.82 18.84 3.80
N ASN A 684 21.53 19.16 3.64
CA ASN A 684 20.44 18.32 4.11
C ASN A 684 19.33 18.25 3.03
N PRO A 685 19.47 17.40 2.01
CA PRO A 685 18.49 17.29 0.93
C PRO A 685 17.25 16.50 1.31
N TYR A 686 17.27 15.75 2.43
CA TYR A 686 16.21 14.83 2.82
C TYR A 686 15.05 15.51 3.55
N VAL A 687 15.29 16.67 4.16
CA VAL A 687 14.32 17.34 5.04
C VAL A 687 13.79 18.62 4.38
N PRO A 688 12.50 18.68 4.02
CA PRO A 688 11.89 19.90 3.49
C PRO A 688 11.91 21.05 4.50
N THR A 689 12.25 22.27 4.04
CA THR A 689 12.18 23.49 4.85
C THR A 689 10.81 24.17 4.79
N ASN A 690 9.97 23.74 3.86
CA ASN A 690 8.61 24.24 3.63
C ASN A 690 7.54 23.17 3.90
N SER A 691 7.81 22.26 4.83
CA SER A 691 6.88 21.20 5.26
C SER A 691 5.49 21.80 5.65
N PRO A 692 4.37 21.14 5.23
CA PRO A 692 4.27 19.90 4.46
C PRO A 692 4.52 20.13 2.96
N ALA A 693 5.35 19.28 2.34
CA ALA A 693 5.73 19.39 0.94
C ALA A 693 6.13 18.03 0.34
N ILE A 694 5.67 17.74 -0.89
CA ILE A 694 6.04 16.54 -1.64
C ILE A 694 6.44 16.90 -3.08
N GLY A 695 7.42 16.18 -3.62
CA GLY A 695 7.97 16.39 -4.96
C GLY A 695 7.00 15.99 -6.08
N ASP A 696 7.38 16.27 -7.31
CA ASP A 696 6.64 15.89 -8.52
C ASP A 696 7.43 14.92 -9.42
N LEU A 697 8.53 14.37 -8.92
CA LEU A 697 9.38 13.36 -9.53
C LEU A 697 10.06 13.77 -10.85
N PHE A 698 9.94 15.03 -11.30
CA PHE A 698 10.61 15.49 -12.52
C PHE A 698 12.13 15.49 -12.41
N ASP A 699 12.66 15.60 -11.21
CA ASP A 699 14.09 15.56 -10.92
C ASP A 699 14.72 14.18 -11.22
N LEU A 700 13.96 13.12 -11.37
CA LEU A 700 14.40 11.79 -11.81
C LEU A 700 14.70 11.73 -13.32
N PHE A 701 14.26 12.72 -14.09
CA PHE A 701 14.33 12.73 -15.55
C PHE A 701 15.34 13.74 -16.08
N GLN A 702 15.80 13.47 -17.30
CA GLN A 702 16.60 14.40 -18.09
C GLN A 702 16.01 14.46 -19.51
N PHE A 703 15.26 15.51 -19.75
CA PHE A 703 14.76 15.84 -21.09
C PHE A 703 15.80 16.70 -21.82
N LYS A 704 15.83 16.68 -23.16
CA LYS A 704 16.64 17.61 -23.94
C LYS A 704 15.99 19.01 -23.90
N GLU A 705 16.81 20.09 -23.97
CA GLU A 705 16.32 21.50 -23.91
C GLU A 705 15.24 21.85 -24.93
N HIS A 706 14.96 20.98 -25.92
CA HIS A 706 13.91 21.19 -26.93
C HIS A 706 12.66 20.35 -26.67
N ASP A 707 12.64 19.58 -25.60
CA ASP A 707 11.57 18.62 -25.27
C ASP A 707 10.68 19.10 -24.10
N GLU A 708 10.97 20.31 -23.52
CA GLU A 708 10.19 20.94 -22.44
C GLU A 708 9.15 21.93 -22.96
#